data_252d917ace50e1a2dde10d3077bd033f
#
_entry.id   252d917ace50e1a2dde10d3077bd033f
#
_cell.length_a   1.000
_cell.length_b   1.000
_cell.length_c   1.000
_cell.angle_alpha   90.00
_cell.angle_beta   90.00
_cell.angle_gamma   90.00
#
_symmetry.space_group_name_H-M   'P 1'
#
loop_
_entity.id
_entity.type
_entity.pdbx_description
1 polymer ?
#
loop_
_entity_poly.entity_id
_entity_poly.type
_entity_poly.pdbx_seq_one_letter_code
_entity_poly.pdbx_strand_id
1 'polypeptide(L)'
;MSKLVLIDGHSILNRAFYGVPDLTNAAGLHTNAIYGFLNILFKILDEESPDYLTVAFDVKAPTFRHEMFKEYKGTRKPMPEELREQVPVMKEVLHAMGIRIIEQAGYEADDLLGTIAKRAEAGGIDVSLVSGDRDLLQIATDRIRIRIPKTKGGRTEIENYYAADVEAKYQVNPVQFIDLKALMGDTADNIPGVPKVGEKTATDLMVQFGSLDGIYEHIDEVTKKSVKESLIQNKDLAYLSRELATIKLDSPLTYSLEEARVGNFFNEASYILFKKLEFKNLLNKFEKGVSNEEISASFHLVENLAEVEALFTRVLSDKDRQIGLKVVKEAGRHGELLGVALHLQEEGSFLVLKQGFLTEDYLKEKIALMGAQCRIATADIKSEYAYLQAQDTDRFFDVILAAYLLNPLKNDYTVEDIANEYLNLMLPEKGQAFGRLSFKDALNEKPEDFLKYCCFEAYVCAQAAVCLQQKLEETQMDRLMREIEMPLTLVLFSMEEEGIRVNPEALKDYGEALSGKITELEQEIYSEAGCEFNINSPKQLGEILFEKMGLPGGKKTKTGYSTAADVLEKLSGEYPVVKHILEYRGLTKLKSTYADGLAAYIEDENRIHSTFNQTITATGRISSTEPNLQNIPIRMELGRQIRKVFIPKDGYCFMDADYSQIELRVLASMSGDERLIEAYRSHADIHRTTASQVFHIPFEEVTDLQRRNAKAVNFGIVYGISSFGLSEDLSISRKEAAAYIEQYFETYPQVKQFIDSLVKDAKKNGYAVTLYGRRRPVPELFSSNFMQRSFGERVAMNSPIQGTAADIIKIAMIRVFERLKKEGLKSKLILQVHDELLIETALEEEEQVRMILEEEMVHASSLAVELEIDLHVGINWYEAK
;
A
#
# COMPACT_ATOMS: atom_id res chain seq x y z
N MET A 1 -24.15 -26.85 -28.23
CA MET A 1 -25.36 -26.56 -27.41
C MET A 1 -25.05 -25.30 -26.63
N SER A 2 -26.00 -24.42 -26.51
CA SER A 2 -25.78 -23.17 -25.73
C SER A 2 -25.64 -23.48 -24.23
N LYS A 3 -24.77 -22.75 -23.56
CA LYS A 3 -24.43 -22.97 -22.15
C LYS A 3 -24.67 -21.71 -21.32
N LEU A 4 -25.36 -21.87 -20.21
CA LEU A 4 -25.59 -20.83 -19.22
C LEU A 4 -24.82 -21.12 -17.93
N VAL A 5 -24.05 -20.15 -17.45
CA VAL A 5 -23.44 -20.19 -16.10
C VAL A 5 -24.25 -19.28 -15.17
N LEU A 6 -24.64 -19.83 -14.03
CA LEU A 6 -25.34 -19.15 -12.96
C LEU A 6 -24.46 -19.17 -11.70
N ILE A 7 -24.29 -18.02 -11.05
CA ILE A 7 -23.41 -17.90 -9.87
C ILE A 7 -24.19 -17.30 -8.69
N ASP A 8 -24.07 -17.95 -7.53
CA ASP A 8 -24.52 -17.41 -6.26
C ASP A 8 -23.48 -16.42 -5.72
N GLY A 9 -23.78 -15.14 -5.87
CA GLY A 9 -22.87 -14.03 -5.57
C GLY A 9 -22.43 -13.98 -4.12
N HIS A 10 -23.39 -14.10 -3.17
CA HIS A 10 -23.03 -14.03 -1.75
C HIS A 10 -22.27 -15.26 -1.28
N SER A 11 -22.63 -16.46 -1.75
CA SER A 11 -21.94 -17.70 -1.40
C SER A 11 -20.49 -17.70 -1.85
N ILE A 12 -20.25 -17.31 -3.11
CA ILE A 12 -18.89 -17.26 -3.66
C ILE A 12 -18.08 -16.11 -3.05
N LEU A 13 -18.68 -14.93 -2.83
CA LEU A 13 -17.99 -13.80 -2.21
C LEU A 13 -17.57 -14.09 -0.76
N ASN A 14 -18.48 -14.71 0.01
CA ASN A 14 -18.17 -15.13 1.39
C ASN A 14 -17.02 -16.16 1.41
N ARG A 15 -17.08 -17.12 0.51
CA ARG A 15 -16.03 -18.13 0.39
C ARG A 15 -14.69 -17.51 0.03
N ALA A 16 -14.67 -16.57 -0.91
CA ALA A 16 -13.48 -15.84 -1.33
C ALA A 16 -12.88 -15.05 -0.15
N PHE A 17 -13.71 -14.40 0.65
CA PHE A 17 -13.30 -13.64 1.84
C PHE A 17 -12.47 -14.48 2.82
N TYR A 18 -12.93 -15.70 3.13
CA TYR A 18 -12.19 -16.59 4.04
C TYR A 18 -11.09 -17.40 3.35
N GLY A 19 -11.09 -17.48 2.03
CA GLY A 19 -10.14 -18.27 1.24
C GLY A 19 -8.89 -17.49 0.80
N VAL A 20 -8.98 -16.17 0.75
CA VAL A 20 -7.88 -15.26 0.34
C VAL A 20 -7.40 -14.50 1.57
N PRO A 21 -6.08 -14.38 1.80
CA PRO A 21 -5.54 -13.51 2.84
C PRO A 21 -6.11 -12.09 2.73
N ASP A 22 -6.14 -11.37 3.84
CA ASP A 22 -6.61 -9.99 3.86
C ASP A 22 -5.80 -9.12 2.91
N LEU A 23 -6.50 -8.44 2.00
CA LEU A 23 -5.97 -7.50 1.01
C LEU A 23 -6.73 -6.20 1.15
N THR A 24 -6.01 -5.10 1.24
CA THR A 24 -6.57 -3.74 1.25
C THR A 24 -5.89 -2.91 0.17
N ASN A 25 -6.66 -2.07 -0.51
CA ASN A 25 -6.08 -1.08 -1.42
C ASN A 25 -5.56 0.16 -0.66
N ALA A 26 -4.89 1.07 -1.35
CA ALA A 26 -4.35 2.31 -0.77
C ALA A 26 -5.42 3.22 -0.10
N ALA A 27 -6.69 3.09 -0.49
CA ALA A 27 -7.81 3.80 0.14
C ALA A 27 -8.34 3.12 1.41
N GLY A 28 -7.73 2.00 1.85
CA GLY A 28 -8.13 1.25 3.03
C GLY A 28 -9.34 0.33 2.84
N LEU A 29 -9.84 0.16 1.61
CA LEU A 29 -10.93 -0.75 1.29
C LEU A 29 -10.39 -2.19 1.26
N HIS A 30 -11.05 -3.10 1.98
CA HIS A 30 -10.76 -4.53 1.85
C HIS A 30 -11.18 -5.04 0.47
N THR A 31 -10.31 -5.81 -0.19
CA THR A 31 -10.50 -6.23 -1.59
C THR A 31 -10.33 -7.74 -1.81
N ASN A 32 -9.96 -8.49 -0.76
CA ASN A 32 -9.68 -9.93 -0.82
C ASN A 32 -10.87 -10.76 -1.32
N ALA A 33 -12.10 -10.43 -0.91
CA ALA A 33 -13.30 -11.16 -1.35
C ALA A 33 -13.59 -10.93 -2.85
N ILE A 34 -13.45 -9.68 -3.32
CA ILE A 34 -13.64 -9.32 -4.73
C ILE A 34 -12.58 -10.03 -5.57
N TYR A 35 -11.31 -9.94 -5.18
CA TYR A 35 -10.20 -10.59 -5.88
C TYR A 35 -10.39 -12.11 -5.99
N GLY A 36 -10.75 -12.75 -4.87
CA GLY A 36 -11.00 -14.18 -4.85
C GLY A 36 -12.22 -14.60 -5.67
N PHE A 37 -13.30 -13.80 -5.65
CA PHE A 37 -14.48 -14.00 -6.49
C PHE A 37 -14.11 -13.97 -7.97
N LEU A 38 -13.40 -12.93 -8.41
CA LEU A 38 -12.97 -12.79 -9.80
C LEU A 38 -12.08 -13.94 -10.26
N ASN A 39 -11.18 -14.41 -9.41
CA ASN A 39 -10.35 -15.59 -9.74
C ASN A 39 -11.19 -16.87 -9.93
N ILE A 40 -12.21 -17.07 -9.09
CA ILE A 40 -13.15 -18.20 -9.27
C ILE A 40 -13.96 -18.02 -10.55
N LEU A 41 -14.47 -16.82 -10.80
CA LEU A 41 -15.24 -16.47 -12.01
C LEU A 41 -14.43 -16.74 -13.26
N PHE A 42 -13.21 -16.21 -13.38
CA PHE A 42 -12.37 -16.42 -14.57
C PHE A 42 -12.00 -17.88 -14.77
N LYS A 43 -11.73 -18.63 -13.69
CA LYS A 43 -11.49 -20.07 -13.79
C LYS A 43 -12.70 -20.80 -14.37
N ILE A 44 -13.91 -20.45 -13.96
CA ILE A 44 -15.15 -21.04 -14.48
C ILE A 44 -15.35 -20.67 -15.93
N LEU A 45 -15.11 -19.43 -16.32
CA LEU A 45 -15.21 -18.95 -17.69
C LEU A 45 -14.21 -19.66 -18.61
N ASP A 46 -12.99 -19.86 -18.15
CA ASP A 46 -11.94 -20.56 -18.90
C ASP A 46 -12.29 -22.07 -19.11
N GLU A 47 -12.92 -22.70 -18.08
CA GLU A 47 -13.32 -24.12 -18.15
C GLU A 47 -14.62 -24.34 -18.96
N GLU A 48 -15.56 -23.41 -18.89
CA GLU A 48 -16.93 -23.58 -19.39
C GLU A 48 -17.15 -22.96 -20.77
N SER A 49 -16.48 -21.84 -21.05
CA SER A 49 -16.71 -21.02 -22.27
C SER A 49 -18.22 -20.77 -22.51
N PRO A 50 -18.97 -20.17 -21.55
CA PRO A 50 -20.42 -20.08 -21.63
C PRO A 50 -20.89 -19.02 -22.63
N ASP A 51 -22.08 -19.24 -23.21
CA ASP A 51 -22.77 -18.23 -24.04
C ASP A 51 -23.47 -17.17 -23.20
N TYR A 52 -23.89 -17.57 -21.97
CA TYR A 52 -24.66 -16.71 -21.05
C TYR A 52 -24.13 -16.82 -19.62
N LEU A 53 -24.16 -15.69 -18.91
CA LEU A 53 -23.67 -15.59 -17.51
C LEU A 53 -24.58 -14.70 -16.69
N THR A 54 -24.96 -15.17 -15.49
CA THR A 54 -25.77 -14.40 -14.53
C THR A 54 -25.27 -14.64 -13.12
N VAL A 55 -25.24 -13.57 -12.31
CA VAL A 55 -24.91 -13.63 -10.88
C VAL A 55 -26.14 -13.20 -10.08
N ALA A 56 -26.56 -13.99 -9.10
CA ALA A 56 -27.65 -13.67 -8.19
C ALA A 56 -27.11 -13.21 -6.85
N PHE A 57 -27.76 -12.20 -6.26
CA PHE A 57 -27.48 -11.75 -4.89
C PHE A 57 -28.76 -11.75 -4.06
N ASP A 58 -28.65 -12.07 -2.77
CA ASP A 58 -29.71 -11.89 -1.80
C ASP A 58 -29.95 -10.41 -1.52
N VAL A 59 -31.21 -10.04 -1.32
CA VAL A 59 -31.62 -8.72 -0.87
C VAL A 59 -31.77 -8.72 0.65
N LYS A 60 -31.39 -7.64 1.31
CA LYS A 60 -31.61 -7.46 2.75
C LYS A 60 -33.08 -7.21 3.07
N ALA A 61 -33.93 -8.22 2.86
CA ALA A 61 -35.35 -8.21 3.14
C ALA A 61 -35.77 -9.59 3.66
N PRO A 62 -36.81 -9.70 4.50
CA PRO A 62 -37.41 -11.00 4.87
C PRO A 62 -37.84 -11.77 3.61
N THR A 63 -37.61 -13.08 3.64
CA THR A 63 -38.10 -13.98 2.58
C THR A 63 -39.35 -14.73 3.06
N PHE A 64 -40.07 -15.41 2.17
CA PHE A 64 -41.20 -16.24 2.54
C PHE A 64 -40.87 -17.29 3.61
N ARG A 65 -39.59 -17.77 3.67
CA ARG A 65 -39.13 -18.71 4.72
C ARG A 65 -39.13 -18.06 6.10
N HIS A 66 -38.81 -16.78 6.22
CA HIS A 66 -38.88 -16.04 7.49
C HIS A 66 -40.33 -15.81 7.93
N GLU A 67 -41.29 -15.72 6.98
CA GLU A 67 -42.73 -15.63 7.28
C GLU A 67 -43.24 -16.96 7.80
N MET A 68 -42.76 -18.09 7.26
CA MET A 68 -43.14 -19.44 7.68
C MET A 68 -42.52 -19.84 9.00
N PHE A 69 -41.21 -19.46 9.22
CA PHE A 69 -40.47 -19.83 10.40
C PHE A 69 -39.53 -18.67 10.83
N LYS A 70 -39.88 -17.97 11.91
CA LYS A 70 -39.21 -16.76 12.37
C LYS A 70 -37.76 -16.96 12.77
N GLU A 71 -37.42 -18.16 13.23
CA GLU A 71 -36.05 -18.53 13.61
C GLU A 71 -35.19 -18.98 12.43
N TYR A 72 -35.72 -19.00 11.21
CA TYR A 72 -34.95 -19.34 9.99
C TYR A 72 -33.72 -18.43 9.88
N LYS A 73 -32.55 -19.02 9.70
CA LYS A 73 -31.24 -18.35 9.69
C LYS A 73 -30.91 -17.51 10.94
N GLY A 74 -31.70 -17.63 12.03
CA GLY A 74 -31.54 -16.82 13.25
C GLY A 74 -30.25 -17.07 14.03
N THR A 75 -29.59 -18.18 13.79
CA THR A 75 -28.30 -18.54 14.40
C THR A 75 -27.08 -18.05 13.62
N ARG A 76 -27.28 -17.51 12.40
CA ARG A 76 -26.19 -16.99 11.57
C ARG A 76 -25.56 -15.75 12.22
N LYS A 77 -24.24 -15.73 12.31
CA LYS A 77 -23.51 -14.51 12.72
C LYS A 77 -23.68 -13.42 11.67
N PRO A 78 -23.75 -12.15 12.07
CA PRO A 78 -23.78 -11.04 11.12
C PRO A 78 -22.54 -11.07 10.23
N MET A 79 -22.71 -10.64 8.97
CA MET A 79 -21.63 -10.51 8.00
C MET A 79 -20.56 -9.56 8.56
N PRO A 80 -19.25 -9.94 8.54
CA PRO A 80 -18.16 -9.05 8.92
C PRO A 80 -18.23 -7.73 8.16
N GLU A 81 -17.80 -6.64 8.79
CA GLU A 81 -17.86 -5.31 8.18
C GLU A 81 -16.98 -5.24 6.94
N GLU A 82 -15.80 -5.83 7.02
CA GLU A 82 -14.83 -5.93 5.93
C GLU A 82 -15.37 -6.68 4.70
N LEU A 83 -16.27 -7.62 4.87
CA LEU A 83 -16.96 -8.29 3.76
C LEU A 83 -18.15 -7.46 3.27
N ARG A 84 -18.88 -6.83 4.20
CA ARG A 84 -20.09 -6.06 3.88
C ARG A 84 -19.78 -4.87 2.97
N GLU A 85 -18.65 -4.20 3.18
CA GLU A 85 -18.23 -3.08 2.32
C GLU A 85 -17.85 -3.53 0.90
N GLN A 86 -17.41 -4.78 0.73
CA GLN A 86 -17.02 -5.31 -0.58
C GLN A 86 -18.24 -5.70 -1.46
N VAL A 87 -19.41 -5.98 -0.88
CA VAL A 87 -20.60 -6.40 -1.66
C VAL A 87 -21.03 -5.35 -2.69
N PRO A 88 -21.24 -4.06 -2.35
CA PRO A 88 -21.61 -3.05 -3.34
C PRO A 88 -20.53 -2.87 -4.41
N VAL A 89 -19.26 -2.89 -4.02
CA VAL A 89 -18.14 -2.74 -4.96
C VAL A 89 -18.06 -3.94 -5.92
N MET A 90 -18.33 -5.16 -5.43
CA MET A 90 -18.40 -6.35 -6.31
C MET A 90 -19.50 -6.20 -7.36
N LYS A 91 -20.67 -5.68 -6.98
CA LYS A 91 -21.75 -5.42 -7.94
C LYS A 91 -21.37 -4.35 -8.97
N GLU A 92 -20.67 -3.28 -8.55
CA GLU A 92 -20.11 -2.29 -9.49
C GLU A 92 -19.14 -2.92 -10.48
N VAL A 93 -18.25 -3.80 -10.01
CA VAL A 93 -17.30 -4.53 -10.85
C VAL A 93 -18.03 -5.41 -11.87
N LEU A 94 -19.00 -6.21 -11.43
CA LEU A 94 -19.81 -7.07 -12.33
C LEU A 94 -20.58 -6.25 -13.35
N HIS A 95 -21.16 -5.12 -12.95
CA HIS A 95 -21.85 -4.19 -13.84
C HIS A 95 -20.89 -3.63 -14.90
N ALA A 96 -19.71 -3.16 -14.49
CA ALA A 96 -18.68 -2.67 -15.40
C ALA A 96 -18.19 -3.72 -16.38
N MET A 97 -18.14 -4.98 -15.95
CA MET A 97 -17.83 -6.13 -16.81
C MET A 97 -18.99 -6.52 -17.76
N GLY A 98 -20.16 -5.87 -17.64
CA GLY A 98 -21.34 -6.19 -18.43
C GLY A 98 -22.04 -7.49 -18.02
N ILE A 99 -21.81 -7.96 -16.80
CA ILE A 99 -22.39 -9.21 -16.29
C ILE A 99 -23.80 -8.92 -15.70
N ARG A 100 -24.77 -9.73 -16.11
CA ARG A 100 -26.13 -9.63 -15.61
C ARG A 100 -26.21 -9.99 -14.14
N ILE A 101 -26.72 -9.06 -13.31
CA ILE A 101 -27.02 -9.27 -11.89
C ILE A 101 -28.52 -9.38 -11.71
N ILE A 102 -28.97 -10.31 -10.86
CA ILE A 102 -30.37 -10.46 -10.46
C ILE A 102 -30.52 -10.41 -8.93
N GLU A 103 -31.57 -9.75 -8.51
CA GLU A 103 -32.00 -9.62 -7.11
C GLU A 103 -33.52 -9.51 -7.07
N GLN A 104 -34.16 -10.17 -6.10
CA GLN A 104 -35.61 -10.12 -5.93
C GLN A 104 -35.98 -10.15 -4.45
N ALA A 105 -36.69 -9.12 -3.96
CA ALA A 105 -37.14 -9.09 -2.59
C ALA A 105 -38.21 -10.22 -2.35
N GLY A 106 -38.10 -10.85 -1.17
CA GLY A 106 -38.99 -11.94 -0.78
C GLY A 106 -38.51 -13.34 -1.18
N TYR A 107 -37.43 -13.44 -1.99
CA TYR A 107 -36.83 -14.69 -2.45
C TYR A 107 -35.34 -14.68 -2.17
N GLU A 108 -34.72 -15.85 -2.03
CA GLU A 108 -33.28 -16.01 -1.91
C GLU A 108 -32.63 -16.22 -3.27
N ALA A 109 -31.32 -15.97 -3.36
CA ALA A 109 -30.55 -16.15 -4.60
C ALA A 109 -30.73 -17.58 -5.17
N ASP A 110 -30.78 -18.61 -4.32
CA ASP A 110 -30.98 -20.00 -4.72
C ASP A 110 -32.35 -20.23 -5.43
N ASP A 111 -33.40 -19.56 -4.95
CA ASP A 111 -34.74 -19.64 -5.59
C ASP A 111 -34.71 -19.02 -7.01
N LEU A 112 -34.02 -17.88 -7.16
CA LEU A 112 -33.88 -17.21 -8.45
C LEU A 112 -33.04 -18.05 -9.41
N LEU A 113 -31.89 -18.55 -8.94
CA LEU A 113 -31.00 -19.40 -9.71
C LEU A 113 -31.68 -20.70 -10.13
N GLY A 114 -32.40 -21.36 -9.20
CA GLY A 114 -33.14 -22.56 -9.48
C GLY A 114 -34.25 -22.34 -10.52
N THR A 115 -34.99 -21.22 -10.41
CA THR A 115 -36.03 -20.84 -11.38
C THR A 115 -35.42 -20.63 -12.78
N ILE A 116 -34.29 -19.88 -12.88
CA ILE A 116 -33.66 -19.65 -14.18
C ILE A 116 -33.08 -20.95 -14.75
N ALA A 117 -32.42 -21.77 -13.91
CA ALA A 117 -31.86 -23.04 -14.34
C ALA A 117 -32.93 -23.96 -14.98
N LYS A 118 -34.09 -24.08 -14.33
CA LYS A 118 -35.19 -24.88 -14.85
C LYS A 118 -35.82 -24.31 -16.13
N ARG A 119 -35.95 -23.00 -16.23
CA ARG A 119 -36.44 -22.35 -17.47
C ARG A 119 -35.46 -22.54 -18.62
N ALA A 120 -34.14 -22.44 -18.35
CA ALA A 120 -33.09 -22.64 -19.36
C ALA A 120 -33.04 -24.11 -19.83
N GLU A 121 -33.11 -25.06 -18.90
CA GLU A 121 -33.18 -26.50 -19.19
C GLU A 121 -34.38 -26.84 -20.07
N ALA A 122 -35.56 -26.30 -19.80
CA ALA A 122 -36.76 -26.45 -20.61
C ALA A 122 -36.59 -25.86 -22.04
N GLY A 123 -35.75 -24.82 -22.17
CA GLY A 123 -35.35 -24.23 -23.45
C GLY A 123 -34.23 -24.99 -24.16
N GLY A 124 -33.76 -26.15 -23.63
CA GLY A 124 -32.70 -26.96 -24.23
C GLY A 124 -31.27 -26.46 -24.02
N ILE A 125 -31.05 -25.61 -23.02
CA ILE A 125 -29.76 -25.03 -22.65
C ILE A 125 -29.13 -25.84 -21.54
N ASP A 126 -27.81 -26.11 -21.62
CA ASP A 126 -27.06 -26.72 -20.55
C ASP A 126 -26.69 -25.68 -19.48
N VAL A 127 -26.89 -26.02 -18.20
CA VAL A 127 -26.71 -25.09 -17.11
C VAL A 127 -25.59 -25.53 -16.17
N SER A 128 -24.65 -24.65 -15.88
CA SER A 128 -23.69 -24.79 -14.79
C SER A 128 -24.04 -23.83 -13.66
N LEU A 129 -24.45 -24.32 -12.51
CA LEU A 129 -24.80 -23.53 -11.34
C LEU A 129 -23.67 -23.60 -10.31
N VAL A 130 -23.08 -22.46 -9.95
CA VAL A 130 -21.91 -22.35 -9.08
C VAL A 130 -22.33 -21.74 -7.75
N SER A 131 -22.25 -22.51 -6.68
CA SER A 131 -22.50 -22.08 -5.30
C SER A 131 -21.71 -22.93 -4.31
N GLY A 132 -21.45 -22.38 -3.13
CA GLY A 132 -20.94 -23.16 -2.00
C GLY A 132 -22.04 -23.92 -1.26
N ASP A 133 -23.31 -23.62 -1.55
CA ASP A 133 -24.45 -24.24 -0.92
C ASP A 133 -24.80 -25.58 -1.56
N ARG A 134 -24.97 -26.58 -0.70
CA ARG A 134 -25.34 -27.93 -1.14
C ARG A 134 -26.83 -28.11 -1.34
N ASP A 135 -27.65 -27.19 -0.92
CA ASP A 135 -29.10 -27.29 -1.08
C ASP A 135 -29.48 -27.25 -2.58
N LEU A 136 -28.67 -26.60 -3.39
CA LEU A 136 -28.79 -26.61 -4.85
C LEU A 136 -28.63 -27.98 -5.50
N LEU A 137 -28.12 -29.02 -4.79
CA LEU A 137 -28.04 -30.39 -5.31
C LEU A 137 -29.43 -30.96 -5.62
N GLN A 138 -30.47 -30.45 -5.00
CA GLN A 138 -31.87 -30.85 -5.22
C GLN A 138 -32.36 -30.57 -6.65
N ILE A 139 -31.73 -29.67 -7.39
CA ILE A 139 -32.12 -29.28 -8.74
C ILE A 139 -31.23 -29.85 -9.84
N ALA A 140 -30.18 -30.64 -9.47
CA ALA A 140 -29.28 -31.27 -10.42
C ALA A 140 -30.04 -32.23 -11.38
N THR A 141 -29.67 -32.21 -12.65
CA THR A 141 -30.19 -33.09 -13.68
C THR A 141 -29.08 -33.57 -14.63
N ASP A 142 -29.40 -34.17 -15.73
CA ASP A 142 -28.43 -34.49 -16.79
C ASP A 142 -27.93 -33.23 -17.54
N ARG A 143 -28.65 -32.09 -17.43
CA ARG A 143 -28.34 -30.81 -18.05
C ARG A 143 -28.04 -29.68 -17.07
N ILE A 144 -28.46 -29.81 -15.82
CA ILE A 144 -28.14 -28.87 -14.76
C ILE A 144 -27.05 -29.50 -13.91
N ARG A 145 -25.85 -28.95 -14.02
CA ARG A 145 -24.67 -29.33 -13.23
C ARG A 145 -24.45 -28.35 -12.08
N ILE A 146 -24.36 -28.86 -10.85
CA ILE A 146 -24.01 -28.06 -9.68
C ILE A 146 -22.52 -28.12 -9.46
N ARG A 147 -21.88 -26.97 -9.34
CA ARG A 147 -20.44 -26.79 -9.16
C ARG A 147 -20.16 -26.17 -7.80
N ILE A 148 -19.47 -26.92 -6.94
CA ILE A 148 -19.14 -26.48 -5.57
C ILE A 148 -17.65 -26.23 -5.47
N PRO A 149 -17.19 -24.96 -5.41
CA PRO A 149 -15.79 -24.66 -5.19
C PRO A 149 -15.34 -25.10 -3.80
N LYS A 150 -14.17 -25.69 -3.67
CA LYS A 150 -13.52 -26.05 -2.39
C LYS A 150 -12.09 -25.55 -2.37
N THR A 151 -11.65 -25.05 -1.23
CA THR A 151 -10.25 -24.65 -1.05
C THR A 151 -9.52 -25.72 -0.25
N LYS A 152 -8.50 -26.33 -0.84
CA LYS A 152 -7.66 -27.34 -0.23
C LYS A 152 -6.19 -26.98 -0.45
N GLY A 153 -5.43 -26.78 0.63
CA GLY A 153 -4.00 -26.45 0.53
C GLY A 153 -3.69 -25.19 -0.28
N GLY A 154 -4.54 -24.16 -0.19
CA GLY A 154 -4.35 -22.88 -0.93
C GLY A 154 -4.76 -22.91 -2.40
N ARG A 155 -5.28 -24.04 -2.91
CA ARG A 155 -5.80 -24.17 -4.29
C ARG A 155 -7.31 -24.33 -4.27
N THR A 156 -8.00 -23.72 -5.24
CA THR A 156 -9.44 -23.89 -5.45
C THR A 156 -9.68 -25.07 -6.39
N GLU A 157 -10.29 -26.14 -5.86
CA GLU A 157 -10.84 -27.27 -6.60
C GLU A 157 -12.35 -27.09 -6.74
N ILE A 158 -12.96 -27.56 -7.81
CA ILE A 158 -14.40 -27.46 -8.04
C ILE A 158 -14.96 -28.88 -8.13
N GLU A 159 -15.82 -29.23 -7.20
CA GLU A 159 -16.60 -30.50 -7.29
C GLU A 159 -17.78 -30.27 -8.24
N ASN A 160 -18.05 -31.26 -9.08
CA ASN A 160 -19.12 -31.25 -10.06
C ASN A 160 -20.15 -32.33 -9.73
N TYR A 161 -21.46 -31.98 -9.82
CA TYR A 161 -22.55 -32.89 -9.51
C TYR A 161 -23.64 -32.77 -10.59
N TYR A 162 -23.84 -33.81 -11.36
CA TYR A 162 -25.05 -34.11 -12.08
C TYR A 162 -25.98 -34.97 -11.22
N ALA A 163 -27.19 -35.29 -11.70
CA ALA A 163 -28.11 -36.13 -10.94
C ALA A 163 -27.48 -37.48 -10.53
N ALA A 164 -26.78 -38.15 -11.43
CA ALA A 164 -26.09 -39.42 -11.15
C ALA A 164 -24.99 -39.29 -10.07
N ASP A 165 -24.28 -38.15 -10.02
CA ASP A 165 -23.25 -37.92 -9.01
C ASP A 165 -23.85 -37.69 -7.61
N VAL A 166 -25.01 -37.03 -7.54
CA VAL A 166 -25.77 -36.86 -6.30
C VAL A 166 -26.21 -38.23 -5.77
N GLU A 167 -26.78 -39.07 -6.63
CA GLU A 167 -27.22 -40.41 -6.26
C GLU A 167 -26.04 -41.29 -5.83
N ALA A 168 -24.94 -41.26 -6.54
CA ALA A 168 -23.72 -42.00 -6.19
C ALA A 168 -23.15 -41.61 -4.83
N LYS A 169 -23.22 -40.33 -4.48
CA LYS A 169 -22.61 -39.80 -3.23
C LYS A 169 -23.56 -39.90 -2.02
N TYR A 170 -24.82 -39.54 -2.20
CA TYR A 170 -25.78 -39.39 -1.11
C TYR A 170 -26.79 -40.55 -1.02
N GLN A 171 -26.78 -41.48 -1.98
CA GLN A 171 -27.68 -42.62 -2.10
C GLN A 171 -29.18 -42.22 -2.24
N VAL A 172 -29.41 -41.00 -2.68
CA VAL A 172 -30.72 -40.42 -2.97
C VAL A 172 -30.64 -39.60 -4.28
N ASN A 173 -31.70 -39.59 -5.05
CA ASN A 173 -31.76 -38.73 -6.23
C ASN A 173 -31.94 -37.22 -5.82
N PRO A 174 -31.73 -36.26 -6.71
CA PRO A 174 -31.86 -34.84 -6.39
C PRO A 174 -33.19 -34.42 -5.73
N VAL A 175 -34.32 -34.97 -6.15
CA VAL A 175 -35.63 -34.67 -5.54
C VAL A 175 -35.73 -35.22 -4.11
N GLN A 176 -35.22 -36.45 -3.91
CA GLN A 176 -35.17 -37.07 -2.60
C GLN A 176 -34.20 -36.39 -1.62
N PHE A 177 -33.27 -35.59 -2.15
CA PHE A 177 -32.35 -34.80 -1.35
C PHE A 177 -33.09 -33.78 -0.47
N ILE A 178 -34.23 -33.27 -0.95
CA ILE A 178 -35.10 -32.37 -0.16
C ILE A 178 -35.59 -33.06 1.10
N ASP A 179 -36.11 -34.29 0.94
CA ASP A 179 -36.65 -35.07 2.04
C ASP A 179 -35.52 -35.55 3.01
N LEU A 180 -34.34 -35.83 2.46
CA LEU A 180 -33.16 -36.11 3.27
C LEU A 180 -32.83 -34.93 4.19
N LYS A 181 -32.83 -33.71 3.66
CA LYS A 181 -32.63 -32.46 4.39
C LYS A 181 -33.77 -32.19 5.40
N ALA A 182 -34.99 -32.47 5.01
CA ALA A 182 -36.17 -32.35 5.90
C ALA A 182 -36.06 -33.22 7.15
N LEU A 183 -35.50 -34.40 6.99
CA LEU A 183 -35.30 -35.37 8.11
C LEU A 183 -34.15 -34.97 9.03
N MET A 184 -32.97 -34.64 8.43
CA MET A 184 -31.76 -34.37 9.23
C MET A 184 -31.67 -32.95 9.75
N GLY A 185 -32.43 -32.01 9.15
CA GLY A 185 -32.33 -30.60 9.42
C GLY A 185 -31.09 -29.96 8.84
N ASP A 186 -30.94 -28.64 9.03
CA ASP A 186 -29.74 -27.88 8.71
C ASP A 186 -29.41 -26.87 9.81
N THR A 187 -28.27 -27.04 10.46
CA THR A 187 -27.83 -26.16 11.54
C THR A 187 -27.37 -24.78 11.01
N ALA A 188 -26.90 -24.68 9.77
CA ALA A 188 -26.45 -23.43 9.18
C ALA A 188 -27.66 -22.48 8.91
N ASP A 189 -28.78 -23.04 8.45
CA ASP A 189 -29.99 -22.30 8.15
C ASP A 189 -31.04 -22.39 9.26
N ASN A 190 -30.69 -23.04 10.35
CA ASN A 190 -31.58 -23.30 11.49
C ASN A 190 -32.88 -24.02 11.07
N ILE A 191 -32.75 -24.97 10.14
CA ILE A 191 -33.83 -25.86 9.78
C ILE A 191 -33.89 -26.99 10.82
N PRO A 192 -35.01 -27.18 11.52
CA PRO A 192 -35.02 -28.00 12.72
C PRO A 192 -34.81 -29.48 12.46
N GLY A 193 -35.31 -30.03 11.37
CA GLY A 193 -35.28 -31.48 11.11
C GLY A 193 -36.09 -32.30 12.12
N VAL A 194 -35.87 -33.57 12.13
CA VAL A 194 -36.48 -34.49 13.11
C VAL A 194 -35.44 -34.84 14.19
N PRO A 195 -35.69 -34.52 15.46
CA PRO A 195 -34.79 -34.85 16.57
C PRO A 195 -34.36 -36.34 16.58
N LYS A 196 -33.09 -36.62 16.82
CA LYS A 196 -32.48 -37.96 16.79
C LYS A 196 -32.36 -38.60 15.39
N VAL A 197 -32.68 -37.89 14.31
CA VAL A 197 -32.50 -38.36 12.94
C VAL A 197 -31.32 -37.57 12.33
N GLY A 198 -30.11 -38.09 12.41
CA GLY A 198 -28.93 -37.53 11.75
C GLY A 198 -28.77 -38.12 10.34
N GLU A 199 -27.76 -37.62 9.60
CA GLU A 199 -27.50 -37.89 8.19
C GLU A 199 -27.58 -39.42 7.86
N LYS A 200 -26.86 -40.26 8.59
CA LYS A 200 -26.87 -41.70 8.32
C LYS A 200 -28.25 -42.33 8.50
N THR A 201 -29.01 -41.94 9.53
CA THR A 201 -30.35 -42.48 9.79
C THR A 201 -31.35 -41.95 8.75
N ALA A 202 -31.22 -40.67 8.36
CA ALA A 202 -32.06 -40.08 7.32
C ALA A 202 -31.79 -40.79 5.97
N THR A 203 -30.52 -41.05 5.62
CA THR A 203 -30.16 -41.78 4.40
C THR A 203 -30.74 -43.20 4.41
N ASP A 204 -30.57 -43.93 5.50
CA ASP A 204 -31.11 -45.31 5.65
C ASP A 204 -32.64 -45.31 5.43
N LEU A 205 -33.35 -44.31 6.00
CA LEU A 205 -34.80 -44.18 5.85
C LEU A 205 -35.20 -43.85 4.40
N MET A 206 -34.47 -42.94 3.76
CA MET A 206 -34.73 -42.54 2.37
C MET A 206 -34.50 -43.68 1.40
N VAL A 207 -33.44 -44.47 1.60
CA VAL A 207 -33.16 -45.68 0.79
C VAL A 207 -34.24 -46.72 0.95
N GLN A 208 -34.75 -46.89 2.18
CA GLN A 208 -35.78 -47.92 2.50
C GLN A 208 -37.18 -47.52 2.01
N PHE A 209 -37.58 -46.27 2.21
CA PHE A 209 -38.99 -45.83 2.00
C PHE A 209 -39.16 -44.82 0.83
N GLY A 210 -38.11 -44.36 0.24
CA GLY A 210 -38.08 -43.56 -0.99
C GLY A 210 -38.44 -42.07 -0.84
N SER A 211 -39.27 -41.69 0.14
CA SER A 211 -39.68 -40.31 0.39
C SER A 211 -40.12 -40.10 1.86
N LEU A 212 -40.22 -38.81 2.26
CA LEU A 212 -40.77 -38.43 3.56
C LEU A 212 -42.22 -38.96 3.72
N ASP A 213 -43.03 -38.86 2.68
CA ASP A 213 -44.40 -39.38 2.70
C ASP A 213 -44.40 -40.93 2.83
N GLY A 214 -43.54 -41.64 2.07
CA GLY A 214 -43.37 -43.08 2.18
C GLY A 214 -42.92 -43.54 3.58
N ILE A 215 -42.07 -42.78 4.27
CA ILE A 215 -41.70 -43.05 5.66
C ILE A 215 -42.92 -43.01 6.59
N TYR A 216 -43.79 -41.99 6.41
CA TYR A 216 -44.98 -41.86 7.25
C TYR A 216 -46.10 -42.84 6.90
N GLU A 217 -46.22 -43.26 5.62
CA GLU A 217 -47.15 -44.33 5.20
C GLU A 217 -46.74 -45.68 5.79
N HIS A 218 -45.43 -45.96 5.88
CA HIS A 218 -44.87 -47.17 6.41
C HIS A 218 -44.21 -47.00 7.79
N ILE A 219 -44.70 -46.08 8.60
CA ILE A 219 -44.05 -45.70 9.88
C ILE A 219 -43.89 -46.89 10.81
N ASP A 220 -44.79 -47.88 10.70
CA ASP A 220 -44.75 -49.08 11.53
C ASP A 220 -43.60 -50.03 11.22
N GLU A 221 -43.02 -49.94 10.01
CA GLU A 221 -41.86 -50.70 9.57
C GLU A 221 -40.52 -50.13 10.03
N VAL A 222 -40.51 -48.91 10.62
CA VAL A 222 -39.29 -48.33 11.19
C VAL A 222 -38.85 -49.11 12.43
N THR A 223 -37.75 -49.79 12.28
CA THR A 223 -37.26 -50.79 13.30
C THR A 223 -36.68 -50.12 14.55
N LYS A 224 -36.05 -48.95 14.44
CA LYS A 224 -35.47 -48.22 15.57
C LYS A 224 -36.57 -47.50 16.37
N LYS A 225 -36.98 -48.02 17.50
CA LYS A 225 -38.06 -47.49 18.35
C LYS A 225 -37.91 -45.98 18.64
N SER A 226 -36.72 -45.51 19.03
CA SER A 226 -36.48 -44.08 19.35
C SER A 226 -36.60 -43.16 18.15
N VAL A 227 -36.30 -43.66 16.94
CA VAL A 227 -36.43 -42.91 15.67
C VAL A 227 -37.92 -42.89 15.29
N LYS A 228 -38.63 -44.01 15.35
CA LYS A 228 -40.05 -44.10 15.08
C LYS A 228 -40.87 -43.18 15.99
N GLU A 229 -40.63 -43.18 17.29
CA GLU A 229 -41.27 -42.30 18.23
C GLU A 229 -41.01 -40.83 17.91
N SER A 230 -39.75 -40.47 17.56
CA SER A 230 -39.37 -39.11 17.19
C SER A 230 -40.04 -38.65 15.89
N LEU A 231 -40.13 -39.51 14.87
CA LEU A 231 -40.84 -39.24 13.62
C LEU A 231 -42.33 -38.97 13.87
N ILE A 232 -43.00 -39.81 14.65
CA ILE A 232 -44.42 -39.62 14.99
C ILE A 232 -44.69 -38.34 15.74
N GLN A 233 -43.85 -38.02 16.75
CA GLN A 233 -44.00 -36.84 17.58
C GLN A 233 -43.69 -35.52 16.84
N ASN A 234 -42.80 -35.57 15.84
CA ASN A 234 -42.34 -34.37 15.13
C ASN A 234 -42.73 -34.34 13.65
N LYS A 235 -43.88 -34.95 13.31
CA LYS A 235 -44.37 -35.02 11.94
C LYS A 235 -44.51 -33.64 11.30
N ASP A 236 -45.15 -32.71 11.97
CA ASP A 236 -45.35 -31.34 11.46
C ASP A 236 -44.04 -30.61 11.29
N LEU A 237 -43.06 -30.86 12.16
CA LEU A 237 -41.72 -30.28 12.05
C LEU A 237 -40.96 -30.83 10.85
N ALA A 238 -41.11 -32.14 10.52
CA ALA A 238 -40.51 -32.70 9.31
C ALA A 238 -41.06 -32.08 8.04
N TYR A 239 -42.36 -31.86 7.95
CA TYR A 239 -42.99 -31.20 6.81
C TYR A 239 -42.63 -29.72 6.69
N LEU A 240 -42.62 -29.00 7.83
CA LEU A 240 -42.10 -27.64 7.87
C LEU A 240 -40.65 -27.59 7.37
N SER A 241 -39.79 -28.49 7.83
CA SER A 241 -38.41 -28.59 7.41
C SER A 241 -38.28 -28.88 5.90
N ARG A 242 -39.15 -29.70 5.34
CA ARG A 242 -39.23 -29.94 3.90
C ARG A 242 -39.56 -28.66 3.13
N GLU A 243 -40.56 -27.89 3.56
CA GLU A 243 -40.90 -26.62 2.90
C GLU A 243 -39.77 -25.59 2.99
N LEU A 244 -39.10 -25.50 4.14
CA LEU A 244 -37.96 -24.60 4.34
C LEU A 244 -36.77 -24.99 3.47
N ALA A 245 -36.49 -26.30 3.31
CA ALA A 245 -35.36 -26.79 2.49
C ALA A 245 -35.66 -26.79 0.99
N THR A 246 -36.90 -26.61 0.56
CA THR A 246 -37.30 -26.64 -0.85
C THR A 246 -36.98 -25.32 -1.54
N ILE A 247 -36.22 -25.38 -2.62
CA ILE A 247 -35.95 -24.25 -3.50
C ILE A 247 -37.16 -23.98 -4.38
N LYS A 248 -37.61 -22.72 -4.43
CA LYS A 248 -38.72 -22.30 -5.32
C LYS A 248 -38.23 -22.20 -6.75
N LEU A 249 -38.90 -22.91 -7.66
CA LEU A 249 -38.55 -22.98 -9.10
C LEU A 249 -39.48 -22.14 -9.98
N ASP A 250 -40.42 -21.41 -9.36
CA ASP A 250 -41.41 -20.57 -10.00
C ASP A 250 -41.42 -19.11 -9.49
N SER A 251 -40.28 -18.66 -9.04
CA SER A 251 -40.08 -17.30 -8.53
C SER A 251 -40.55 -16.24 -9.56
N PRO A 252 -41.28 -15.17 -9.15
CA PRO A 252 -41.80 -14.16 -10.06
C PRO A 252 -40.72 -13.19 -10.49
N LEU A 253 -39.82 -13.65 -11.36
CA LEU A 253 -38.74 -12.82 -11.90
C LEU A 253 -38.91 -12.58 -13.40
N THR A 254 -38.57 -11.35 -13.82
CA THR A 254 -38.42 -11.01 -15.24
C THR A 254 -36.98 -11.25 -15.60
N TYR A 255 -36.75 -12.22 -16.47
CA TYR A 255 -35.42 -12.60 -16.91
C TYR A 255 -35.39 -12.81 -18.43
N SER A 256 -34.47 -12.13 -19.09
CA SER A 256 -34.16 -12.31 -20.50
C SER A 256 -32.78 -12.97 -20.65
N LEU A 257 -32.73 -14.06 -21.40
CA LEU A 257 -31.48 -14.75 -21.67
C LEU A 257 -30.51 -13.89 -22.51
N GLU A 258 -31.05 -13.06 -23.42
CA GLU A 258 -30.25 -12.17 -24.24
C GLU A 258 -29.49 -11.09 -23.42
N GLU A 259 -30.09 -10.63 -22.31
CA GLU A 259 -29.44 -9.70 -21.38
C GLU A 259 -28.29 -10.35 -20.61
N ALA A 260 -28.23 -11.67 -20.58
CA ALA A 260 -27.18 -12.44 -19.91
C ALA A 260 -26.08 -12.93 -20.88
N ARG A 261 -26.15 -12.52 -22.17
CA ARG A 261 -25.15 -12.92 -23.16
C ARG A 261 -23.76 -12.44 -22.75
N VAL A 262 -22.80 -13.35 -22.80
CA VAL A 262 -21.40 -13.07 -22.51
C VAL A 262 -20.85 -12.10 -23.56
N GLY A 263 -20.34 -10.97 -23.07
CA GLY A 263 -19.69 -9.93 -23.89
C GLY A 263 -18.19 -9.84 -23.57
N ASN A 264 -17.60 -8.68 -23.91
CA ASN A 264 -16.23 -8.38 -23.51
C ASN A 264 -16.18 -7.90 -22.06
N PHE A 265 -15.68 -8.75 -21.15
CA PHE A 265 -15.52 -8.45 -19.74
C PHE A 265 -14.40 -7.45 -19.46
N PHE A 266 -13.43 -7.37 -20.39
CA PHE A 266 -12.21 -6.57 -20.26
C PHE A 266 -12.35 -5.29 -21.08
N ASN A 267 -13.30 -4.44 -20.67
CA ASN A 267 -13.56 -3.11 -21.24
C ASN A 267 -12.99 -2.00 -20.36
N GLU A 268 -13.07 -0.76 -20.84
CA GLU A 268 -12.54 0.41 -20.14
C GLU A 268 -13.12 0.59 -18.73
N ALA A 269 -14.44 0.41 -18.55
CA ALA A 269 -15.07 0.58 -17.25
C ALA A 269 -14.57 -0.43 -16.21
N SER A 270 -14.42 -1.70 -16.61
CA SER A 270 -13.86 -2.74 -15.74
C SER A 270 -12.36 -2.54 -15.46
N TYR A 271 -11.60 -2.03 -16.44
CA TYR A 271 -10.19 -1.69 -16.26
C TYR A 271 -10.01 -0.63 -15.16
N ILE A 272 -10.78 0.46 -15.22
CA ILE A 272 -10.74 1.56 -14.22
C ILE A 272 -10.99 1.01 -12.81
N LEU A 273 -11.99 0.14 -12.65
CA LEU A 273 -12.31 -0.46 -11.35
C LEU A 273 -11.22 -1.44 -10.88
N PHE A 274 -10.68 -2.29 -11.76
CA PHE A 274 -9.61 -3.22 -11.39
C PHE A 274 -8.35 -2.47 -10.95
N LYS A 275 -8.06 -1.34 -11.59
CA LYS A 275 -6.96 -0.45 -11.21
C LYS A 275 -7.21 0.22 -9.87
N LYS A 276 -8.41 0.77 -9.64
CA LYS A 276 -8.83 1.34 -8.34
C LYS A 276 -8.74 0.32 -7.20
N LEU A 277 -8.98 -0.97 -7.51
CA LEU A 277 -8.90 -2.08 -6.56
C LEU A 277 -7.49 -2.68 -6.46
N GLU A 278 -6.53 -2.19 -7.24
CA GLU A 278 -5.12 -2.62 -7.28
C GLU A 278 -4.91 -4.09 -7.67
N PHE A 279 -5.75 -4.62 -8.56
CA PHE A 279 -5.70 -6.00 -9.01
C PHE A 279 -4.66 -6.22 -10.14
N LYS A 280 -3.39 -5.96 -9.85
CA LYS A 280 -2.27 -5.99 -10.82
C LYS A 280 -2.27 -7.26 -11.70
N ASN A 281 -2.46 -8.43 -11.08
CA ASN A 281 -2.46 -9.71 -11.83
C ASN A 281 -3.67 -9.86 -12.79
N LEU A 282 -4.81 -9.26 -12.47
CA LEU A 282 -6.01 -9.33 -13.30
C LEU A 282 -5.97 -8.29 -14.43
N LEU A 283 -5.25 -7.18 -14.26
CA LEU A 283 -5.04 -6.18 -15.30
C LEU A 283 -4.31 -6.76 -16.51
N ASN A 284 -3.47 -7.80 -16.32
CA ASN A 284 -2.81 -8.51 -17.42
C ASN A 284 -3.76 -9.29 -18.35
N LYS A 285 -5.02 -9.48 -17.96
CA LYS A 285 -6.05 -10.14 -18.79
C LYS A 285 -6.73 -9.20 -19.78
N PHE A 286 -6.57 -7.89 -19.61
CA PHE A 286 -7.06 -6.92 -20.58
C PHE A 286 -6.23 -7.02 -21.86
N GLU A 287 -6.91 -7.15 -23.00
CA GLU A 287 -6.23 -7.09 -24.28
C GLU A 287 -5.51 -5.74 -24.43
N LYS A 288 -4.34 -5.75 -25.06
CA LYS A 288 -3.52 -4.57 -25.29
C LYS A 288 -4.35 -3.48 -25.99
N GLY A 289 -4.74 -2.49 -25.21
CA GLY A 289 -5.15 -1.17 -25.67
C GLY A 289 -6.52 -1.08 -26.36
N VAL A 290 -7.42 -0.29 -25.76
CA VAL A 290 -8.25 0.59 -26.60
C VAL A 290 -7.24 1.39 -27.42
N SER A 291 -7.17 1.14 -28.71
CA SER A 291 -6.16 1.73 -29.57
C SER A 291 -6.39 3.23 -29.60
N ASN A 292 -5.49 3.99 -29.01
CA ASN A 292 -5.39 5.44 -29.25
C ASN A 292 -4.84 5.65 -30.68
N GLU A 293 -5.47 5.00 -31.66
CA GLU A 293 -5.03 4.98 -33.05
C GLU A 293 -4.98 6.38 -33.64
N GLU A 294 -5.93 7.22 -33.27
CA GLU A 294 -5.95 8.62 -33.69
C GLU A 294 -4.73 9.38 -33.17
N ILE A 295 -4.36 9.20 -31.90
CA ILE A 295 -3.20 9.88 -31.31
C ILE A 295 -1.92 9.31 -31.92
N SER A 296 -1.78 7.98 -31.97
CA SER A 296 -0.58 7.34 -32.50
C SER A 296 -0.37 7.53 -34.00
N ALA A 297 -1.41 7.91 -34.76
CA ALA A 297 -1.27 8.30 -36.17
C ALA A 297 -0.41 9.56 -36.39
N SER A 298 -0.23 10.38 -35.33
CA SER A 298 0.65 11.55 -35.31
C SER A 298 2.05 11.27 -34.74
N PHE A 299 2.46 10.00 -34.61
CA PHE A 299 3.78 9.62 -34.08
C PHE A 299 4.74 9.35 -35.24
N HIS A 300 5.90 9.95 -35.17
CA HIS A 300 6.90 9.93 -36.25
C HIS A 300 8.27 9.52 -35.74
N LEU A 301 8.88 8.54 -36.39
CA LEU A 301 10.31 8.28 -36.27
C LEU A 301 11.06 9.21 -37.24
N VAL A 302 11.99 10.00 -36.72
CA VAL A 302 12.79 10.96 -37.52
C VAL A 302 14.23 10.48 -37.58
N GLU A 303 14.67 10.06 -38.77
CA GLU A 303 15.97 9.41 -38.97
C GLU A 303 16.90 10.23 -39.85
N ASN A 304 16.35 11.13 -40.65
CA ASN A 304 17.11 11.95 -41.57
C ASN A 304 17.68 13.21 -40.85
N LEU A 305 18.99 13.41 -40.93
CA LEU A 305 19.67 14.54 -40.27
C LEU A 305 19.04 15.91 -40.60
N ALA A 306 18.64 16.15 -41.84
CA ALA A 306 18.01 17.40 -42.23
C ALA A 306 16.63 17.60 -41.59
N GLU A 307 15.84 16.55 -41.44
CA GLU A 307 14.54 16.57 -40.77
C GLU A 307 14.73 16.77 -39.27
N VAL A 308 15.73 16.11 -38.68
CA VAL A 308 16.07 16.23 -37.25
C VAL A 308 16.52 17.69 -36.95
N GLU A 309 17.38 18.28 -37.79
CA GLU A 309 17.78 19.68 -37.64
C GLU A 309 16.59 20.64 -37.79
N ALA A 310 15.69 20.38 -38.75
CA ALA A 310 14.47 21.14 -38.91
C ALA A 310 13.54 21.02 -37.67
N LEU A 311 13.42 19.83 -37.09
CA LEU A 311 12.66 19.59 -35.86
C LEU A 311 13.25 20.39 -34.70
N PHE A 312 14.55 20.25 -34.42
CA PHE A 312 15.17 20.96 -33.30
C PHE A 312 15.16 22.48 -33.50
N THR A 313 15.32 22.97 -34.76
CA THR A 313 15.19 24.41 -35.08
C THR A 313 13.79 24.91 -34.73
N ARG A 314 12.72 24.19 -35.07
CA ARG A 314 11.34 24.56 -34.70
C ARG A 314 11.15 24.57 -33.20
N VAL A 315 11.61 23.52 -32.50
CA VAL A 315 11.54 23.42 -31.03
C VAL A 315 12.22 24.61 -30.35
N LEU A 316 13.41 24.97 -30.78
CA LEU A 316 14.21 26.05 -30.20
C LEU A 316 13.74 27.46 -30.62
N SER A 317 12.90 27.59 -31.67
CA SER A 317 12.40 28.89 -32.16
C SER A 317 11.30 29.47 -31.26
N ASP A 318 10.55 28.65 -30.56
CA ASP A 318 9.45 29.07 -29.67
C ASP A 318 9.77 28.66 -28.21
N LYS A 319 10.37 29.57 -27.50
CA LYS A 319 10.85 29.37 -26.12
C LYS A 319 9.73 29.30 -25.07
N ASP A 320 8.56 29.84 -25.39
CA ASP A 320 7.41 29.88 -24.50
C ASP A 320 6.50 28.67 -24.66
N ARG A 321 6.66 27.94 -25.76
CA ARG A 321 5.93 26.71 -26.03
C ARG A 321 6.36 25.60 -25.05
N GLN A 322 5.38 25.00 -24.38
CA GLN A 322 5.61 23.80 -23.56
C GLN A 322 5.72 22.57 -24.44
N ILE A 323 6.80 21.82 -24.29
CA ILE A 323 7.04 20.55 -24.98
C ILE A 323 6.98 19.40 -23.97
N GLY A 324 6.46 18.25 -24.41
CA GLY A 324 6.64 17.00 -23.68
C GLY A 324 7.96 16.35 -24.08
N LEU A 325 8.73 15.90 -23.13
CA LEU A 325 10.05 15.33 -23.38
C LEU A 325 10.20 13.99 -22.65
N LYS A 326 10.86 13.04 -23.33
CA LYS A 326 11.40 11.82 -22.73
C LYS A 326 12.81 11.59 -23.25
N VAL A 327 13.80 11.60 -22.38
CA VAL A 327 15.15 11.12 -22.69
C VAL A 327 15.12 9.59 -22.70
N VAL A 328 15.36 9.00 -23.85
CA VAL A 328 15.34 7.54 -24.05
C VAL A 328 16.72 6.98 -23.78
N LYS A 329 16.87 6.26 -22.67
CA LYS A 329 18.15 5.73 -22.20
C LYS A 329 18.00 4.35 -21.56
N GLU A 330 19.08 3.59 -21.47
CA GLU A 330 19.14 2.38 -20.69
C GLU A 330 18.99 2.66 -19.18
N ALA A 331 18.64 1.64 -18.40
CA ALA A 331 18.50 1.74 -16.97
C ALA A 331 19.84 2.08 -16.28
N GLY A 332 19.75 2.82 -15.17
CA GLY A 332 20.92 3.21 -14.36
C GLY A 332 21.21 4.72 -14.48
N ARG A 333 21.98 5.22 -13.51
CA ARG A 333 22.32 6.65 -13.37
C ARG A 333 22.96 7.24 -14.64
N HIS A 334 23.91 6.52 -15.25
CA HIS A 334 24.57 6.89 -16.49
C HIS A 334 24.27 5.93 -17.65
N GLY A 335 22.99 5.51 -17.76
CA GLY A 335 22.54 4.62 -18.80
C GLY A 335 22.85 5.16 -20.20
N GLU A 336 23.18 4.28 -21.15
CA GLU A 336 23.48 4.66 -22.55
C GLU A 336 22.30 5.43 -23.15
N LEU A 337 22.57 6.62 -23.72
CA LEU A 337 21.55 7.39 -24.45
C LEU A 337 21.19 6.68 -25.75
N LEU A 338 19.93 6.36 -25.93
CA LEU A 338 19.39 5.73 -27.15
C LEU A 338 18.71 6.73 -28.07
N GLY A 339 18.16 7.83 -27.51
CA GLY A 339 17.43 8.82 -28.28
C GLY A 339 16.68 9.81 -27.41
N VAL A 340 15.78 10.57 -28.03
CA VAL A 340 14.86 11.50 -27.38
C VAL A 340 13.50 11.46 -28.06
N ALA A 341 12.42 11.38 -27.26
CA ALA A 341 11.07 11.58 -27.76
C ALA A 341 10.55 12.95 -27.35
N LEU A 342 9.89 13.64 -28.27
CA LEU A 342 9.36 14.98 -28.12
C LEU A 342 7.89 15.00 -28.52
N HIS A 343 7.05 15.69 -27.75
CA HIS A 343 5.69 16.03 -28.19
C HIS A 343 5.54 17.53 -28.36
N LEU A 344 5.09 17.93 -29.53
CA LEU A 344 4.76 19.31 -29.88
C LEU A 344 3.25 19.41 -30.04
N GLN A 345 2.63 20.28 -29.27
CA GLN A 345 1.19 20.50 -29.34
C GLN A 345 0.78 20.88 -30.79
N GLU A 346 -0.29 20.26 -31.28
CA GLU A 346 -0.84 20.39 -32.64
C GLU A 346 0.01 19.76 -33.78
N GLU A 347 1.26 19.35 -33.52
CA GLU A 347 2.13 18.76 -34.54
C GLU A 347 2.34 17.25 -34.42
N GLY A 348 2.22 16.72 -33.22
CA GLY A 348 2.40 15.29 -32.93
C GLY A 348 3.63 14.97 -32.07
N SER A 349 3.96 13.68 -31.99
CA SER A 349 5.13 13.20 -31.24
C SER A 349 6.20 12.67 -32.18
N PHE A 350 7.45 12.96 -31.85
CA PHE A 350 8.63 12.67 -32.67
C PHE A 350 9.66 11.89 -31.84
N LEU A 351 10.09 10.75 -32.36
CA LEU A 351 11.21 9.98 -31.79
C LEU A 351 12.44 10.17 -32.66
N VAL A 352 13.53 10.64 -32.06
CA VAL A 352 14.85 10.75 -32.69
C VAL A 352 15.79 9.76 -31.98
N LEU A 353 16.33 8.80 -32.72
CA LEU A 353 17.21 7.75 -32.21
C LEU A 353 18.68 8.02 -32.56
N LYS A 354 19.56 7.54 -31.68
CA LYS A 354 21.00 7.51 -31.91
C LYS A 354 21.33 6.54 -33.04
N GLN A 355 21.66 7.05 -34.21
CA GLN A 355 22.07 6.24 -35.37
C GLN A 355 22.87 7.07 -36.38
N GLY A 356 23.84 6.48 -37.06
CA GLY A 356 24.61 7.11 -38.13
C GLY A 356 25.25 8.43 -37.74
N PHE A 357 24.82 9.53 -38.34
CA PHE A 357 25.30 10.87 -38.01
C PHE A 357 24.64 11.49 -36.78
N LEU A 358 23.55 10.92 -36.31
CA LEU A 358 22.90 11.29 -35.06
C LEU A 358 23.63 10.60 -33.88
N THR A 359 24.83 11.14 -33.60
CA THR A 359 25.69 10.60 -32.54
C THR A 359 25.14 10.92 -31.14
N GLU A 360 25.68 10.26 -30.14
CA GLU A 360 25.34 10.56 -28.75
C GLU A 360 25.67 11.99 -28.35
N ASP A 361 26.86 12.49 -28.76
CA ASP A 361 27.27 13.87 -28.46
C ASP A 361 26.36 14.91 -29.13
N TYR A 362 25.95 14.63 -30.37
CA TYR A 362 25.01 15.49 -31.08
C TYR A 362 23.66 15.57 -30.34
N LEU A 363 23.11 14.42 -29.94
CA LEU A 363 21.84 14.39 -29.21
C LEU A 363 21.96 15.05 -27.83
N LYS A 364 23.05 14.82 -27.10
CA LYS A 364 23.33 15.47 -25.81
C LYS A 364 23.37 16.99 -25.96
N GLU A 365 24.04 17.52 -27.01
CA GLU A 365 24.07 18.95 -27.29
C GLU A 365 22.68 19.53 -27.52
N LYS A 366 21.85 18.86 -28.36
CA LYS A 366 20.48 19.30 -28.64
C LYS A 366 19.58 19.25 -27.40
N ILE A 367 19.68 18.18 -26.58
CA ILE A 367 18.92 18.04 -25.34
C ILE A 367 19.33 19.15 -24.35
N ALA A 368 20.63 19.42 -24.21
CA ALA A 368 21.13 20.50 -23.34
C ALA A 368 20.64 21.88 -23.80
N LEU A 369 20.62 22.13 -25.10
CA LEU A 369 20.07 23.39 -25.67
C LEU A 369 18.57 23.54 -25.38
N MET A 370 17.79 22.43 -25.47
CA MET A 370 16.37 22.45 -25.09
C MET A 370 16.21 22.73 -23.60
N GLY A 371 17.01 22.07 -22.73
CA GLY A 371 17.03 22.33 -21.30
C GLY A 371 17.27 23.79 -20.93
N ALA A 372 18.18 24.46 -21.69
CA ALA A 372 18.50 25.87 -21.45
C ALA A 372 17.44 26.84 -21.97
N GLN A 373 16.62 26.48 -22.98
CA GLN A 373 15.78 27.45 -23.71
C GLN A 373 14.28 27.15 -23.71
N CYS A 374 13.85 25.87 -23.58
CA CYS A 374 12.47 25.49 -23.75
C CYS A 374 11.76 25.27 -22.40
N ARG A 375 10.41 25.34 -22.41
CA ARG A 375 9.58 24.86 -21.34
C ARG A 375 9.33 23.36 -21.53
N ILE A 376 9.73 22.55 -20.57
CA ILE A 376 9.72 21.09 -20.69
C ILE A 376 8.82 20.48 -19.62
N ALA A 377 7.86 19.68 -20.06
CA ALA A 377 7.13 18.76 -19.19
C ALA A 377 7.70 17.36 -19.38
N THR A 378 8.05 16.71 -18.28
CA THR A 378 8.62 15.36 -18.28
C THR A 378 8.16 14.55 -17.06
N ALA A 379 8.50 13.28 -17.04
CA ALA A 379 8.31 12.39 -15.89
C ALA A 379 9.67 12.05 -15.28
N ASP A 380 9.81 12.26 -13.96
CA ASP A 380 11.07 12.08 -13.23
C ASP A 380 12.23 12.93 -13.80
N ILE A 381 12.05 14.24 -13.73
CA ILE A 381 13.01 15.24 -14.24
C ILE A 381 14.42 15.01 -13.68
N LYS A 382 14.53 14.56 -12.44
CA LYS A 382 15.80 14.30 -11.77
C LYS A 382 16.67 13.35 -12.58
N SER A 383 16.09 12.30 -13.13
CA SER A 383 16.80 11.31 -13.96
C SER A 383 17.29 11.86 -15.32
N GLU A 384 16.79 13.02 -15.73
CA GLU A 384 17.08 13.63 -17.05
C GLU A 384 18.07 14.80 -16.96
N TYR A 385 18.36 15.33 -15.75
CA TYR A 385 19.24 16.50 -15.58
C TYR A 385 20.65 16.32 -16.13
N ALA A 386 21.22 15.12 -16.08
CA ALA A 386 22.54 14.84 -16.68
C ALA A 386 22.60 15.18 -18.17
N TYR A 387 21.47 15.06 -18.89
CA TYR A 387 21.36 15.37 -20.32
C TYR A 387 20.87 16.81 -20.58
N LEU A 388 19.94 17.29 -19.76
CA LEU A 388 19.38 18.64 -19.87
C LEU A 388 20.35 19.72 -19.45
N GLN A 389 21.36 19.40 -18.64
CA GLN A 389 22.36 20.31 -18.07
C GLN A 389 21.73 21.57 -17.44
N ALA A 390 20.60 21.37 -16.76
CA ALA A 390 19.81 22.44 -16.19
C ALA A 390 20.57 23.21 -15.09
N GLN A 391 20.43 24.54 -15.10
CA GLN A 391 21.01 25.41 -14.07
C GLN A 391 20.00 25.87 -13.03
N ASP A 392 18.74 25.87 -13.39
CA ASP A 392 17.55 26.15 -12.55
C ASP A 392 16.38 25.27 -12.97
N THR A 393 15.25 25.40 -12.29
CA THR A 393 14.07 24.58 -12.56
C THR A 393 12.87 25.34 -13.10
N ASP A 394 13.01 26.62 -13.39
CA ASP A 394 11.89 27.50 -13.73
C ASP A 394 11.17 27.12 -15.04
N ARG A 395 11.85 26.39 -15.92
CA ARG A 395 11.34 25.94 -17.22
C ARG A 395 10.80 24.52 -17.25
N PHE A 396 10.88 23.82 -16.11
CA PHE A 396 10.53 22.41 -16.04
C PHE A 396 9.25 22.17 -15.25
N PHE A 397 8.53 21.14 -15.64
CA PHE A 397 7.37 20.61 -14.91
C PHE A 397 7.44 19.10 -14.87
N ASP A 398 7.51 18.55 -13.66
CA ASP A 398 7.51 17.11 -13.44
C ASP A 398 6.08 16.64 -13.15
N VAL A 399 5.53 15.81 -14.05
CA VAL A 399 4.15 15.30 -13.93
C VAL A 399 4.00 14.28 -12.79
N ILE A 400 5.08 13.56 -12.43
CA ILE A 400 5.09 12.61 -11.31
C ILE A 400 5.00 13.34 -9.97
N LEU A 401 5.81 14.39 -9.79
CA LEU A 401 5.76 15.22 -8.58
C LEU A 401 4.41 15.91 -8.42
N ALA A 402 3.84 16.41 -9.52
CA ALA A 402 2.53 17.03 -9.50
C ALA A 402 1.42 16.04 -9.09
N ALA A 403 1.44 14.84 -9.66
CA ALA A 403 0.50 13.78 -9.32
C ALA A 403 0.66 13.32 -7.85
N TYR A 404 1.89 13.22 -7.35
CA TYR A 404 2.17 12.93 -5.95
C TYR A 404 1.61 14.00 -5.01
N LEU A 405 1.80 15.28 -5.29
CA LEU A 405 1.26 16.36 -4.46
C LEU A 405 -0.28 16.29 -4.37
N LEU A 406 -0.94 15.98 -5.48
CA LEU A 406 -2.41 15.85 -5.53
C LEU A 406 -2.92 14.62 -4.78
N ASN A 407 -2.17 13.52 -4.75
CA ASN A 407 -2.53 12.32 -4.00
C ASN A 407 -1.30 11.56 -3.47
N PRO A 408 -0.76 11.92 -2.29
CA PRO A 408 0.46 11.32 -1.73
C PRO A 408 0.27 9.93 -1.11
N LEU A 409 -0.92 9.33 -1.21
CA LEU A 409 -1.23 8.02 -0.63
C LEU A 409 -1.02 6.85 -1.60
N LYS A 410 -0.65 7.11 -2.85
CA LYS A 410 -0.32 6.07 -3.82
C LYS A 410 1.06 5.47 -3.52
N ASN A 411 1.20 4.18 -3.83
CA ASN A 411 2.48 3.49 -3.68
C ASN A 411 3.46 3.78 -4.81
N ASP A 412 2.94 4.18 -5.98
CA ASP A 412 3.72 4.41 -7.19
C ASP A 412 3.02 5.44 -8.10
N TYR A 413 3.79 6.10 -8.96
CA TYR A 413 3.34 7.12 -9.91
C TYR A 413 3.99 6.86 -11.25
N THR A 414 3.30 6.15 -12.14
CA THR A 414 3.79 5.89 -13.50
C THR A 414 3.16 6.84 -14.51
N VAL A 415 3.77 6.97 -15.68
CA VAL A 415 3.21 7.78 -16.77
C VAL A 415 1.87 7.20 -17.22
N GLU A 416 1.74 5.87 -17.21
CA GLU A 416 0.50 5.16 -17.54
C GLU A 416 -0.62 5.46 -16.51
N ASP A 417 -0.25 5.59 -15.21
CA ASP A 417 -1.20 5.99 -14.18
C ASP A 417 -1.70 7.40 -14.37
N ILE A 418 -0.77 8.32 -14.71
CA ILE A 418 -1.08 9.71 -15.00
C ILE A 418 -1.95 9.82 -16.25
N ALA A 419 -1.63 9.09 -17.32
CA ALA A 419 -2.42 9.04 -18.54
C ALA A 419 -3.86 8.61 -18.27
N ASN A 420 -4.04 7.56 -17.47
CA ASN A 420 -5.36 7.06 -17.13
C ASN A 420 -6.14 8.02 -16.22
N GLU A 421 -5.51 8.52 -15.16
CA GLU A 421 -6.23 9.33 -14.13
C GLU A 421 -6.59 10.74 -14.64
N TYR A 422 -5.70 11.35 -15.41
CA TYR A 422 -5.84 12.76 -15.81
C TYR A 422 -6.24 12.95 -17.27
N LEU A 423 -6.00 11.96 -18.13
CA LEU A 423 -6.29 12.08 -19.57
C LEU A 423 -7.29 11.03 -20.08
N ASN A 424 -7.74 10.09 -19.22
CA ASN A 424 -8.56 8.94 -19.60
C ASN A 424 -7.94 8.09 -20.72
N LEU A 425 -6.61 7.99 -20.77
CA LEU A 425 -5.87 7.22 -21.75
C LEU A 425 -5.35 5.93 -21.13
N MET A 426 -5.61 4.80 -21.74
CA MET A 426 -5.10 3.50 -21.32
C MET A 426 -3.82 3.18 -22.10
N LEU A 427 -2.69 3.16 -21.41
CA LEU A 427 -1.39 2.85 -21.97
C LEU A 427 -0.83 1.54 -21.37
N PRO A 428 -0.15 0.71 -22.16
CA PRO A 428 0.52 -0.46 -21.62
C PRO A 428 1.74 -0.07 -20.79
N GLU A 429 1.91 -0.66 -19.61
CA GLU A 429 3.14 -0.53 -18.84
C GLU A 429 4.32 -1.14 -19.61
N LYS A 430 5.55 -0.67 -19.31
CA LYS A 430 6.79 -1.20 -19.91
C LYS A 430 6.85 -2.73 -19.89
N GLY A 431 6.47 -3.35 -18.76
CA GLY A 431 6.43 -4.80 -18.61
C GLY A 431 5.42 -5.50 -19.51
N GLN A 432 4.30 -4.85 -19.83
CA GLN A 432 3.29 -5.35 -20.76
C GLN A 432 3.74 -5.18 -22.21
N ALA A 433 4.35 -4.04 -22.55
CA ALA A 433 4.84 -3.75 -23.91
C ALA A 433 6.03 -4.63 -24.29
N PHE A 434 7.01 -4.74 -23.40
CA PHE A 434 8.33 -5.33 -23.72
C PHE A 434 8.70 -6.55 -22.88
N GLY A 435 7.93 -6.91 -21.85
CA GLY A 435 8.28 -7.98 -20.93
C GLY A 435 9.54 -7.62 -20.11
N ARG A 436 10.58 -8.44 -20.21
CA ARG A 436 11.87 -8.26 -19.53
C ARG A 436 12.96 -7.64 -20.41
N LEU A 437 12.63 -7.23 -21.63
CA LEU A 437 13.61 -6.65 -22.55
C LEU A 437 14.15 -5.32 -22.00
N SER A 438 15.44 -5.08 -22.21
CA SER A 438 16.05 -3.76 -22.06
C SER A 438 15.46 -2.80 -23.12
N PHE A 439 15.64 -1.49 -23.00
CA PHE A 439 15.18 -0.58 -24.04
C PHE A 439 15.93 -0.79 -25.37
N LYS A 440 17.20 -1.13 -25.31
CA LYS A 440 18.01 -1.47 -26.50
C LYS A 440 17.50 -2.73 -27.20
N ASP A 441 17.17 -3.77 -26.44
CA ASP A 441 16.59 -5.00 -26.99
C ASP A 441 15.17 -4.74 -27.53
N ALA A 442 14.34 -3.97 -26.81
CA ALA A 442 13.01 -3.60 -27.25
C ALA A 442 13.03 -2.79 -28.56
N LEU A 443 13.96 -1.86 -28.70
CA LEU A 443 14.18 -1.11 -29.94
C LEU A 443 14.47 -2.06 -31.12
N ASN A 444 15.29 -3.07 -30.92
CA ASN A 444 15.67 -4.02 -31.96
C ASN A 444 14.58 -5.03 -32.30
N GLU A 445 13.88 -5.57 -31.28
CA GLU A 445 12.93 -6.66 -31.46
C GLU A 445 11.49 -6.19 -31.75
N LYS A 446 11.11 -4.97 -31.23
CA LYS A 446 9.75 -4.42 -31.30
C LYS A 446 9.76 -2.93 -31.63
N PRO A 447 10.33 -2.50 -32.76
CA PRO A 447 10.56 -1.07 -33.05
C PRO A 447 9.27 -0.26 -33.11
N GLU A 448 8.16 -0.81 -33.62
CA GLU A 448 6.87 -0.10 -33.69
C GLU A 448 6.26 0.12 -32.30
N ASP A 449 6.29 -0.90 -31.42
CA ASP A 449 5.81 -0.76 -30.06
C ASP A 449 6.72 0.21 -29.27
N PHE A 450 8.02 0.19 -29.55
CA PHE A 450 8.99 1.08 -28.93
C PHE A 450 8.75 2.55 -29.31
N LEU A 451 8.52 2.82 -30.60
CA LEU A 451 8.14 4.16 -31.09
C LEU A 451 6.89 4.66 -30.36
N LYS A 452 5.83 3.83 -30.34
CA LYS A 452 4.57 4.19 -29.68
C LYS A 452 4.78 4.47 -28.19
N TYR A 453 5.50 3.59 -27.50
CA TYR A 453 5.76 3.73 -26.07
C TYR A 453 6.47 5.06 -25.75
N CYS A 454 7.59 5.35 -26.40
CA CYS A 454 8.36 6.58 -26.16
C CYS A 454 7.57 7.85 -26.53
N CYS A 455 6.84 7.82 -27.67
CA CYS A 455 6.03 8.95 -28.08
C CYS A 455 4.82 9.19 -27.18
N PHE A 456 4.19 8.14 -26.66
CA PHE A 456 3.12 8.29 -25.66
C PHE A 456 3.64 8.88 -24.36
N GLU A 457 4.84 8.50 -23.86
CA GLU A 457 5.40 9.12 -22.66
C GLU A 457 5.56 10.64 -22.84
N ALA A 458 6.14 11.08 -23.96
CA ALA A 458 6.28 12.51 -24.24
C ALA A 458 4.92 13.22 -24.43
N TYR A 459 3.95 12.56 -25.09
CA TYR A 459 2.59 13.07 -25.25
C TYR A 459 1.89 13.27 -23.90
N VAL A 460 1.93 12.25 -23.05
CA VAL A 460 1.30 12.30 -21.72
C VAL A 460 1.91 13.39 -20.87
N CYS A 461 3.25 13.52 -20.86
CA CYS A 461 3.91 14.59 -20.11
C CYS A 461 3.41 15.98 -20.54
N ALA A 462 3.27 16.23 -21.85
CA ALA A 462 2.78 17.52 -22.33
C ALA A 462 1.33 17.78 -21.96
N GLN A 463 0.45 16.80 -22.20
CA GLN A 463 -0.99 16.97 -21.99
C GLN A 463 -1.36 16.97 -20.51
N ALA A 464 -0.77 16.07 -19.72
CA ALA A 464 -1.06 15.97 -18.29
C ALA A 464 -0.54 17.21 -17.53
N ALA A 465 0.57 17.81 -17.96
CA ALA A 465 1.10 19.02 -17.32
C ALA A 465 0.06 20.15 -17.25
N VAL A 466 -0.72 20.35 -18.30
CA VAL A 466 -1.78 21.38 -18.33
C VAL A 466 -2.86 21.07 -17.29
N CYS A 467 -3.35 19.82 -17.26
CA CYS A 467 -4.39 19.41 -16.33
C CYS A 467 -3.90 19.41 -14.88
N LEU A 468 -2.67 18.92 -14.65
CA LEU A 468 -2.06 18.87 -13.32
C LEU A 468 -1.78 20.26 -12.77
N GLN A 469 -1.29 21.18 -13.59
CA GLN A 469 -1.07 22.58 -13.21
C GLN A 469 -2.38 23.22 -12.77
N GLN A 470 -3.47 23.07 -13.53
CA GLN A 470 -4.77 23.58 -13.15
C GLN A 470 -5.24 22.99 -11.79
N LYS A 471 -5.08 21.69 -11.58
CA LYS A 471 -5.46 21.04 -10.31
C LYS A 471 -4.61 21.51 -9.12
N LEU A 472 -3.32 21.75 -9.33
CA LEU A 472 -2.44 22.34 -8.31
C LEU A 472 -2.89 23.75 -7.93
N GLU A 473 -3.30 24.58 -8.89
CA GLU A 473 -3.86 25.92 -8.66
C GLU A 473 -5.19 25.85 -7.90
N GLU A 474 -6.13 25.00 -8.33
CA GLU A 474 -7.42 24.75 -7.65
C GLU A 474 -7.21 24.29 -6.19
N THR A 475 -6.17 23.50 -5.94
CA THR A 475 -5.83 23.00 -4.61
C THR A 475 -4.87 23.91 -3.84
N GLN A 476 -4.44 25.04 -4.42
CA GLN A 476 -3.48 25.98 -3.82
C GLN A 476 -2.11 25.34 -3.47
N MET A 477 -1.69 24.36 -4.25
CA MET A 477 -0.39 23.68 -4.12
C MET A 477 0.60 24.06 -5.24
N ASP A 478 0.23 24.93 -6.16
CA ASP A 478 1.08 25.43 -7.24
C ASP A 478 2.36 26.10 -6.71
N ARG A 479 2.22 26.88 -5.63
CA ARG A 479 3.36 27.50 -4.95
C ARG A 479 4.30 26.47 -4.34
N LEU A 480 3.77 25.46 -3.67
CA LEU A 480 4.53 24.34 -3.09
C LEU A 480 5.32 23.61 -4.18
N MET A 481 4.67 23.31 -5.32
CA MET A 481 5.32 22.69 -6.47
C MET A 481 6.47 23.53 -6.99
N ARG A 482 6.23 24.80 -7.29
CA ARG A 482 7.20 25.68 -7.93
C ARG A 482 8.34 26.13 -7.03
N GLU A 483 8.07 26.43 -5.74
CA GLU A 483 9.05 27.03 -4.84
C GLU A 483 9.80 26.00 -3.97
N ILE A 484 9.26 24.79 -3.84
CA ILE A 484 9.87 23.75 -2.97
C ILE A 484 10.15 22.47 -3.76
N GLU A 485 9.13 21.81 -4.33
CA GLU A 485 9.34 20.47 -4.88
C GLU A 485 10.21 20.47 -6.13
N MET A 486 9.96 21.39 -7.07
CA MET A 486 10.76 21.47 -8.29
C MET A 486 12.21 21.88 -8.03
N PRO A 487 12.51 22.97 -7.28
CA PRO A 487 13.90 23.31 -6.97
C PRO A 487 14.67 22.21 -6.23
N LEU A 488 13.99 21.49 -5.36
CA LEU A 488 14.57 20.36 -4.62
C LEU A 488 15.07 19.25 -5.54
N THR A 489 14.43 19.00 -6.70
CA THR A 489 14.88 17.96 -7.63
C THR A 489 16.33 18.15 -8.09
N LEU A 490 16.73 19.40 -8.32
CA LEU A 490 18.10 19.73 -8.72
C LEU A 490 19.10 19.54 -7.58
N VAL A 491 18.68 19.86 -6.35
CA VAL A 491 19.48 19.59 -5.14
C VAL A 491 19.72 18.10 -4.97
N LEU A 492 18.65 17.29 -5.06
CA LEU A 492 18.76 15.84 -4.92
C LEU A 492 19.58 15.21 -6.03
N PHE A 493 19.42 15.68 -7.26
CA PHE A 493 20.28 15.26 -8.38
C PHE A 493 21.76 15.51 -8.07
N SER A 494 22.11 16.71 -7.57
CA SER A 494 23.49 17.04 -7.19
C SER A 494 24.00 16.12 -6.06
N MET A 495 23.18 15.82 -5.06
CA MET A 495 23.52 14.91 -3.97
C MET A 495 23.78 13.48 -4.47
N GLU A 496 22.94 13.00 -5.39
CA GLU A 496 23.06 11.67 -6.00
C GLU A 496 24.34 11.55 -6.88
N GLU A 497 24.67 12.63 -7.63
CA GLU A 497 25.89 12.66 -8.44
C GLU A 497 27.15 12.71 -7.59
N GLU A 498 27.17 13.51 -6.53
CA GLU A 498 28.33 13.58 -5.62
C GLU A 498 28.49 12.29 -4.82
N GLY A 499 27.39 11.73 -4.26
CA GLY A 499 27.45 10.57 -3.36
C GLY A 499 28.28 10.85 -2.09
N ILE A 500 28.56 9.80 -1.32
CA ILE A 500 29.39 9.87 -0.10
C ILE A 500 30.53 8.87 -0.15
N ARG A 501 31.74 9.32 0.19
CA ARG A 501 32.95 8.46 0.18
C ARG A 501 32.99 7.53 1.37
N VAL A 502 33.39 6.29 1.14
CA VAL A 502 33.53 5.23 2.14
C VAL A 502 34.96 4.72 2.14
N ASN A 503 35.50 4.38 3.31
CA ASN A 503 36.74 3.63 3.43
C ASN A 503 36.43 2.11 3.39
N PRO A 504 36.74 1.39 2.30
CA PRO A 504 36.36 -0.03 2.16
C PRO A 504 37.08 -0.93 3.18
N GLU A 505 38.31 -0.60 3.56
CA GLU A 505 39.07 -1.38 4.56
C GLU A 505 38.46 -1.22 5.95
N ALA A 506 38.15 0.01 6.35
CA ALA A 506 37.45 0.27 7.62
C ALA A 506 36.07 -0.39 7.67
N LEU A 507 35.34 -0.46 6.53
CA LEU A 507 34.07 -1.16 6.45
C LEU A 507 34.22 -2.67 6.65
N LYS A 508 35.27 -3.25 6.06
CA LYS A 508 35.61 -4.66 6.22
C LYS A 508 35.99 -4.98 7.67
N ASP A 509 36.90 -4.20 8.28
CA ASP A 509 37.31 -4.35 9.68
C ASP A 509 36.12 -4.26 10.63
N TYR A 510 35.19 -3.33 10.37
CA TYR A 510 33.95 -3.22 11.11
C TYR A 510 33.11 -4.50 11.00
N GLY A 511 32.97 -5.06 9.79
CA GLY A 511 32.23 -6.31 9.55
C GLY A 511 32.87 -7.51 10.26
N GLU A 512 34.20 -7.59 10.30
CA GLU A 512 34.95 -8.63 11.02
C GLU A 512 34.75 -8.51 12.54
N ALA A 513 34.82 -7.30 13.08
CA ALA A 513 34.54 -7.03 14.50
C ALA A 513 33.12 -7.43 14.92
N LEU A 514 32.12 -7.15 14.07
CA LEU A 514 30.74 -7.61 14.30
C LEU A 514 30.65 -9.13 14.29
N SER A 515 31.34 -9.81 13.35
CA SER A 515 31.33 -11.28 13.25
C SER A 515 31.87 -11.92 14.52
N GLY A 516 32.94 -11.38 15.10
CA GLY A 516 33.51 -11.87 16.38
C GLY A 516 32.45 -11.82 17.49
N LYS A 517 31.80 -10.66 17.68
CA LYS A 517 30.80 -10.51 18.72
C LYS A 517 29.52 -11.33 18.49
N ILE A 518 29.11 -11.49 17.24
CA ILE A 518 27.97 -12.34 16.86
C ILE A 518 28.25 -13.78 17.27
N THR A 519 29.49 -14.28 17.01
CA THR A 519 29.90 -15.63 17.37
C THR A 519 29.96 -15.82 18.89
N GLU A 520 30.46 -14.85 19.64
CA GLU A 520 30.48 -14.88 21.10
C GLU A 520 29.04 -14.99 21.66
N LEU A 521 28.13 -14.11 21.22
CA LEU A 521 26.73 -14.12 21.65
C LEU A 521 26.01 -15.42 21.26
N GLU A 522 26.32 -15.98 20.09
CA GLU A 522 25.74 -17.25 19.66
C GLU A 522 26.10 -18.37 20.61
N GLN A 523 27.33 -18.45 21.06
CA GLN A 523 27.83 -19.44 22.05
C GLN A 523 27.17 -19.21 23.42
N GLU A 524 27.04 -17.98 23.87
CA GLU A 524 26.34 -17.64 25.10
C GLU A 524 24.87 -18.06 25.06
N ILE A 525 24.15 -17.74 23.98
CA ILE A 525 22.76 -18.11 23.76
C ILE A 525 22.59 -19.65 23.77
N TYR A 526 23.46 -20.37 23.08
CA TYR A 526 23.42 -21.85 23.08
C TYR A 526 23.69 -22.45 24.46
N SER A 527 24.64 -21.88 25.20
CA SER A 527 24.93 -22.30 26.59
C SER A 527 23.74 -22.08 27.51
N GLU A 528 23.07 -20.92 27.42
CA GLU A 528 21.89 -20.57 28.22
C GLU A 528 20.65 -21.40 27.82
N ALA A 529 20.46 -21.66 26.54
CA ALA A 529 19.36 -22.48 26.02
C ALA A 529 19.58 -23.98 26.19
N GLY A 530 20.84 -24.40 26.46
CA GLY A 530 21.24 -25.80 26.61
C GLY A 530 21.15 -26.59 25.30
N CYS A 531 21.15 -25.94 24.15
CA CYS A 531 21.18 -26.58 22.83
C CYS A 531 21.49 -25.56 21.71
N GLU A 532 22.03 -26.05 20.61
CA GLU A 532 22.20 -25.29 19.36
C GLU A 532 20.88 -25.26 18.57
N PHE A 533 20.56 -24.11 17.96
CA PHE A 533 19.39 -23.90 17.12
C PHE A 533 19.60 -22.68 16.24
N ASN A 534 18.77 -22.50 15.20
CA ASN A 534 18.84 -21.29 14.38
C ASN A 534 18.13 -20.11 15.08
N ILE A 535 18.90 -19.19 15.68
CA ILE A 535 18.44 -18.02 16.42
C ILE A 535 17.65 -17.07 15.49
N ASN A 536 17.96 -17.05 14.19
CA ASN A 536 17.27 -16.24 13.18
C ASN A 536 15.95 -16.87 12.69
N SER A 537 15.64 -18.11 13.11
CA SER A 537 14.36 -18.74 12.79
C SER A 537 13.33 -18.40 13.87
N PRO A 538 12.28 -17.58 13.58
CA PRO A 538 11.25 -17.24 14.58
C PRO A 538 10.56 -18.48 15.17
N LYS A 539 10.42 -19.54 14.36
CA LYS A 539 9.78 -20.78 14.78
C LYS A 539 10.64 -21.51 15.82
N GLN A 540 11.91 -21.79 15.49
CA GLN A 540 12.81 -22.49 16.40
C GLN A 540 13.05 -21.69 17.68
N LEU A 541 13.25 -20.39 17.56
CA LEU A 541 13.43 -19.51 18.70
C LEU A 541 12.18 -19.53 19.62
N GLY A 542 10.98 -19.47 19.03
CA GLY A 542 9.73 -19.52 19.80
C GLY A 542 9.55 -20.85 20.54
N GLU A 543 9.88 -21.99 19.91
CA GLU A 543 9.85 -23.31 20.54
C GLU A 543 10.86 -23.39 21.70
N ILE A 544 12.09 -22.88 21.53
CA ILE A 544 13.12 -22.88 22.58
C ILE A 544 12.70 -22.01 23.77
N LEU A 545 12.34 -20.74 23.54
CA LEU A 545 12.02 -19.81 24.62
C LEU A 545 10.75 -20.19 25.40
N PHE A 546 9.67 -20.51 24.68
CA PHE A 546 8.35 -20.64 25.28
C PHE A 546 7.93 -22.08 25.59
N GLU A 547 8.47 -23.09 24.87
CA GLU A 547 8.16 -24.49 25.15
C GLU A 547 9.26 -25.19 25.97
N LYS A 548 10.55 -25.05 25.56
CA LYS A 548 11.64 -25.75 26.22
C LYS A 548 12.08 -25.04 27.50
N MET A 549 12.29 -23.73 27.45
CA MET A 549 12.71 -22.93 28.62
C MET A 549 11.52 -22.46 29.48
N GLY A 550 10.29 -22.47 28.94
CA GLY A 550 9.07 -22.15 29.67
C GLY A 550 8.91 -20.68 30.04
N LEU A 551 9.47 -19.75 29.26
CA LEU A 551 9.33 -18.32 29.52
C LEU A 551 7.86 -17.88 29.45
N PRO A 552 7.42 -16.92 30.32
CA PRO A 552 6.04 -16.44 30.34
C PRO A 552 5.75 -15.53 29.10
N GLY A 553 4.48 -15.31 28.81
CA GLY A 553 4.04 -14.26 27.84
C GLY A 553 4.13 -14.65 26.36
N GLY A 554 4.36 -15.90 26.02
CA GLY A 554 4.38 -16.38 24.64
C GLY A 554 3.05 -16.17 23.92
N LYS A 555 2.95 -15.17 23.04
CA LYS A 555 1.76 -14.92 22.22
C LYS A 555 1.75 -15.90 21.05
N LYS A 556 0.80 -16.85 21.04
CA LYS A 556 0.63 -17.79 19.92
C LYS A 556 0.07 -17.08 18.68
N THR A 557 0.70 -17.33 17.55
CA THR A 557 0.26 -16.93 16.22
C THR A 557 -0.18 -18.17 15.42
N LYS A 558 -0.69 -17.98 14.19
CA LYS A 558 -1.05 -19.11 13.31
C LYS A 558 0.15 -20.03 12.97
N THR A 559 1.38 -19.51 13.06
CA THR A 559 2.62 -20.20 12.65
C THR A 559 3.56 -20.54 13.80
N GLY A 560 3.15 -20.32 15.08
CA GLY A 560 3.97 -20.55 16.27
C GLY A 560 3.92 -19.40 17.25
N TYR A 561 4.93 -19.27 18.09
CA TYR A 561 5.04 -18.14 19.03
C TYR A 561 5.60 -16.90 18.36
N SER A 562 5.09 -15.72 18.75
CA SER A 562 5.68 -14.45 18.34
C SER A 562 7.02 -14.23 19.02
N THR A 563 8.06 -14.00 18.23
CA THR A 563 9.39 -13.58 18.69
C THR A 563 9.73 -12.18 18.19
N ALA A 564 8.71 -11.35 17.99
CA ALA A 564 8.88 -9.95 17.62
C ALA A 564 9.60 -9.17 18.74
N ALA A 565 10.30 -8.09 18.38
CA ALA A 565 11.15 -7.35 19.31
C ALA A 565 10.36 -6.82 20.52
N ASP A 566 9.15 -6.30 20.30
CA ASP A 566 8.24 -5.81 21.35
C ASP A 566 7.86 -6.87 22.40
N VAL A 567 7.78 -8.15 21.97
CA VAL A 567 7.50 -9.29 22.88
C VAL A 567 8.76 -9.65 23.67
N LEU A 568 9.91 -9.67 22.99
CA LEU A 568 11.17 -10.05 23.63
C LEU A 568 11.69 -8.94 24.56
N GLU A 569 11.53 -7.66 24.21
CA GLU A 569 11.93 -6.53 25.04
C GLU A 569 11.28 -6.56 26.43
N LYS A 570 10.02 -6.96 26.53
CA LYS A 570 9.31 -7.12 27.82
C LYS A 570 9.92 -8.20 28.74
N LEU A 571 10.61 -9.17 28.14
CA LEU A 571 11.26 -10.27 28.86
C LEU A 571 12.76 -10.03 29.12
N SER A 572 13.38 -9.11 28.40
CA SER A 572 14.82 -8.88 28.43
C SER A 572 15.36 -8.45 29.79
N GLY A 573 14.53 -7.78 30.63
CA GLY A 573 14.91 -7.37 31.98
C GLY A 573 15.02 -8.50 32.98
N GLU A 574 14.29 -9.61 32.76
CA GLU A 574 14.23 -10.73 33.66
C GLU A 574 15.05 -11.96 33.17
N TYR A 575 15.23 -12.08 31.85
CA TYR A 575 15.87 -13.25 31.22
C TYR A 575 17.10 -12.86 30.40
N PRO A 576 18.35 -13.13 30.87
CA PRO A 576 19.57 -12.80 30.17
C PRO A 576 19.62 -13.33 28.74
N VAL A 577 19.19 -14.56 28.50
CA VAL A 577 19.12 -15.16 27.14
C VAL A 577 18.33 -14.30 26.16
N VAL A 578 17.23 -13.71 26.60
CA VAL A 578 16.40 -12.85 25.75
C VAL A 578 17.13 -11.55 25.40
N LYS A 579 17.87 -10.98 26.35
CA LYS A 579 18.72 -9.82 26.13
C LYS A 579 19.81 -10.13 25.08
N HIS A 580 20.51 -11.26 25.22
CA HIS A 580 21.55 -11.70 24.28
C HIS A 580 20.96 -12.00 22.89
N ILE A 581 19.73 -12.55 22.80
CA ILE A 581 19.04 -12.76 21.52
C ILE A 581 18.70 -11.44 20.83
N LEU A 582 18.23 -10.45 21.58
CA LEU A 582 17.95 -9.12 21.02
C LEU A 582 19.24 -8.46 20.51
N GLU A 583 20.33 -8.54 21.27
CA GLU A 583 21.65 -8.04 20.89
C GLU A 583 22.18 -8.78 19.66
N TYR A 584 22.15 -10.10 19.64
CA TYR A 584 22.54 -10.95 18.50
C TYR A 584 21.80 -10.55 17.23
N ARG A 585 20.47 -10.42 17.29
CA ARG A 585 19.65 -10.00 16.15
C ARG A 585 19.99 -8.58 15.69
N GLY A 586 20.25 -7.68 16.62
CA GLY A 586 20.69 -6.32 16.33
C GLY A 586 22.02 -6.31 15.57
N LEU A 587 23.02 -7.05 16.05
CA LEU A 587 24.35 -7.14 15.44
C LEU A 587 24.30 -7.88 14.09
N THR A 588 23.52 -8.94 13.97
CA THR A 588 23.33 -9.67 12.71
C THR A 588 22.71 -8.76 11.64
N LYS A 589 21.71 -7.95 12.03
CA LYS A 589 21.12 -6.96 11.13
C LYS A 589 22.10 -5.87 10.74
N LEU A 590 22.90 -5.36 11.69
CA LEU A 590 23.96 -4.39 11.41
C LEU A 590 24.96 -4.95 10.39
N LYS A 591 25.42 -6.17 10.60
CA LYS A 591 26.35 -6.83 9.68
C LYS A 591 25.75 -7.00 8.29
N SER A 592 24.62 -7.66 8.19
CA SER A 592 24.02 -7.99 6.89
C SER A 592 23.57 -6.76 6.10
N THR A 593 22.99 -5.76 6.76
CA THR A 593 22.43 -4.59 6.08
C THR A 593 23.48 -3.52 5.79
N TYR A 594 24.38 -3.28 6.73
CA TYR A 594 25.33 -2.17 6.61
C TYR A 594 26.77 -2.63 6.31
N ALA A 595 27.34 -3.57 7.05
CA ALA A 595 28.71 -3.98 6.76
C ALA A 595 28.84 -4.69 5.41
N ASP A 596 28.02 -5.73 5.20
CA ASP A 596 28.04 -6.53 3.96
C ASP A 596 27.21 -5.84 2.86
N GLY A 597 26.08 -5.25 3.23
CA GLY A 597 25.15 -4.64 2.29
C GLY A 597 25.70 -3.39 1.60
N LEU A 598 26.35 -2.48 2.32
CA LEU A 598 26.92 -1.25 1.74
C LEU A 598 28.08 -1.54 0.79
N ALA A 599 28.84 -2.61 1.03
CA ALA A 599 29.97 -2.98 0.17
C ALA A 599 29.56 -3.22 -1.29
N ALA A 600 28.33 -3.67 -1.52
CA ALA A 600 27.79 -3.89 -2.87
C ALA A 600 27.47 -2.60 -3.66
N TYR A 601 27.37 -1.46 -2.97
CA TYR A 601 27.06 -0.15 -3.56
C TYR A 601 28.29 0.77 -3.70
N ILE A 602 29.49 0.29 -3.38
CA ILE A 602 30.69 1.08 -3.54
C ILE A 602 31.05 1.11 -5.02
N GLU A 603 31.04 2.30 -5.60
CA GLU A 603 31.38 2.58 -7.00
C GLU A 603 32.78 3.21 -7.10
N ASP A 604 33.05 3.85 -8.23
CA ASP A 604 34.30 4.54 -8.50
C ASP A 604 34.65 5.57 -7.40
N GLU A 605 35.94 5.80 -7.18
CA GLU A 605 36.45 6.66 -6.11
C GLU A 605 36.01 6.27 -4.68
N ASN A 606 35.54 5.04 -4.50
CA ASN A 606 34.99 4.51 -3.25
C ASN A 606 33.77 5.33 -2.76
N ARG A 607 32.90 5.78 -3.66
CA ARG A 607 31.68 6.51 -3.29
C ARG A 607 30.46 5.61 -3.37
N ILE A 608 29.50 5.91 -2.51
CA ILE A 608 28.14 5.33 -2.52
C ILE A 608 27.18 6.42 -2.98
N HIS A 609 26.38 6.11 -3.98
CA HIS A 609 25.38 6.99 -4.54
C HIS A 609 23.99 6.46 -4.22
N SER A 610 23.38 7.02 -3.17
CA SER A 610 22.00 6.68 -2.79
C SER A 610 20.99 7.40 -3.68
N THR A 611 19.80 6.82 -3.83
CA THR A 611 18.68 7.50 -4.51
C THR A 611 17.79 8.19 -3.47
N PHE A 612 17.52 9.48 -3.65
CA PHE A 612 16.65 10.27 -2.79
C PHE A 612 15.28 10.48 -3.43
N ASN A 613 14.23 9.97 -2.82
CA ASN A 613 12.88 9.96 -3.37
C ASN A 613 11.99 11.00 -2.69
N GLN A 614 11.31 11.84 -3.49
CA GLN A 614 10.34 12.82 -3.01
C GLN A 614 8.91 12.28 -2.92
N THR A 615 8.59 11.17 -3.60
CA THR A 615 7.23 10.70 -3.86
C THR A 615 6.79 9.49 -3.02
N ILE A 616 7.62 9.03 -2.08
CA ILE A 616 7.34 7.80 -1.29
C ILE A 616 6.56 8.10 -0.01
N THR A 617 6.90 9.18 0.69
CA THR A 617 6.28 9.44 1.99
C THR A 617 5.05 10.32 1.88
N ALA A 618 3.98 9.97 2.58
CA ALA A 618 2.77 10.78 2.59
C ALA A 618 2.89 12.12 3.37
N THR A 619 3.98 12.31 4.11
CA THR A 619 4.25 13.52 4.92
C THR A 619 5.09 14.57 4.19
N GLY A 620 5.63 14.24 3.02
CA GLY A 620 6.56 15.11 2.30
C GLY A 620 8.03 14.91 2.70
N ARG A 621 8.36 14.03 3.65
CA ARG A 621 9.75 13.70 3.95
C ARG A 621 10.42 13.03 2.74
N ILE A 622 11.71 13.28 2.57
CA ILE A 622 12.55 12.58 1.59
C ILE A 622 12.85 11.18 2.13
N SER A 623 12.88 10.17 1.28
CA SER A 623 13.37 8.83 1.62
C SER A 623 14.61 8.50 0.81
N SER A 624 15.49 7.66 1.37
CA SER A 624 16.72 7.19 0.75
C SER A 624 16.62 5.69 0.48
N THR A 625 17.02 5.30 -0.73
CA THR A 625 17.02 3.89 -1.17
C THR A 625 18.28 3.59 -1.98
N GLU A 626 18.66 2.34 -2.06
CA GLU A 626 19.74 1.81 -2.90
C GLU A 626 21.12 2.50 -2.70
N PRO A 627 21.69 2.52 -1.46
CA PRO A 627 21.18 1.99 -0.20
C PRO A 627 20.42 3.05 0.63
N ASN A 628 19.67 2.62 1.66
CA ASN A 628 19.05 3.54 2.60
C ASN A 628 20.08 4.03 3.64
N LEU A 629 20.59 5.23 3.45
CA LEU A 629 21.57 5.88 4.35
C LEU A 629 20.88 6.61 5.54
N GLN A 630 19.57 6.87 5.48
CA GLN A 630 18.85 7.56 6.55
C GLN A 630 18.54 6.68 7.76
N ASN A 631 18.64 5.35 7.61
CA ASN A 631 18.32 4.39 8.66
C ASN A 631 19.55 3.81 9.38
N ILE A 632 20.72 4.42 9.23
CA ILE A 632 21.94 4.00 9.94
C ILE A 632 21.71 4.19 11.45
N PRO A 633 21.82 3.12 12.27
CA PRO A 633 21.48 3.18 13.69
C PRO A 633 22.34 4.15 14.48
N ILE A 634 21.70 4.93 15.36
CA ILE A 634 22.38 5.91 16.24
C ILE A 634 22.32 5.45 17.71
N ARG A 635 21.30 4.67 18.09
CA ARG A 635 21.03 4.33 19.50
C ARG A 635 22.03 3.34 20.08
N MET A 636 22.50 2.39 19.30
CA MET A 636 23.51 1.40 19.70
C MET A 636 24.88 1.94 19.39
N GLU A 637 25.82 1.88 20.36
CA GLU A 637 27.19 2.36 20.14
C GLU A 637 27.87 1.67 18.95
N LEU A 638 27.74 0.34 18.84
CA LEU A 638 28.25 -0.39 17.68
C LEU A 638 27.60 0.03 16.37
N GLY A 639 26.31 0.38 16.40
CA GLY A 639 25.61 0.93 15.23
C GLY A 639 26.15 2.30 14.83
N ARG A 640 26.50 3.17 15.80
CA ARG A 640 27.10 4.48 15.53
C ARG A 640 28.50 4.35 14.93
N GLN A 641 29.28 3.34 15.32
CA GLN A 641 30.65 3.13 14.84
C GLN A 641 30.73 2.99 13.31
N ILE A 642 29.68 2.52 12.64
CA ILE A 642 29.67 2.45 11.18
C ILE A 642 29.80 3.82 10.53
N ARG A 643 29.41 4.90 11.18
CA ARG A 643 29.58 6.26 10.65
C ARG A 643 31.06 6.66 10.48
N LYS A 644 32.00 5.97 11.14
CA LYS A 644 33.43 6.17 10.96
C LYS A 644 33.97 5.73 9.61
N VAL A 645 33.25 4.82 8.92
CA VAL A 645 33.67 4.36 7.60
C VAL A 645 33.41 5.40 6.52
N PHE A 646 32.47 6.35 6.77
CA PHE A 646 32.20 7.45 5.87
C PHE A 646 33.18 8.58 6.12
N ILE A 647 33.98 8.90 5.12
CA ILE A 647 35.06 9.87 5.16
C ILE A 647 34.92 10.88 4.04
N PRO A 648 35.32 12.15 4.23
CA PRO A 648 35.35 13.11 3.15
C PRO A 648 36.52 12.83 2.19
N LYS A 649 36.50 13.45 1.02
CA LYS A 649 37.65 13.42 0.11
C LYS A 649 38.85 14.18 0.69
N ASP A 650 40.03 13.93 0.13
CA ASP A 650 41.28 14.51 0.64
C ASP A 650 41.24 16.05 0.53
N GLY A 651 41.62 16.76 1.60
CA GLY A 651 41.54 18.21 1.70
C GLY A 651 40.16 18.74 2.10
N TYR A 652 39.24 17.85 2.56
CA TYR A 652 37.88 18.20 3.02
C TYR A 652 37.63 17.68 4.43
N CYS A 653 36.60 18.20 5.06
CA CYS A 653 35.98 17.69 6.28
C CYS A 653 34.49 17.51 6.08
N PHE A 654 33.82 16.80 6.98
CA PHE A 654 32.37 16.83 7.05
C PHE A 654 31.92 17.94 7.99
N MET A 655 30.91 18.66 7.57
CA MET A 655 30.18 19.60 8.40
C MET A 655 28.71 19.17 8.45
N ASP A 656 28.24 18.81 9.64
CA ASP A 656 26.88 18.32 9.92
C ASP A 656 26.11 19.41 10.69
N ALA A 657 24.94 19.77 10.21
CA ALA A 657 24.05 20.73 10.86
C ALA A 657 22.68 20.09 11.08
N ASP A 658 22.28 19.95 12.34
CA ASP A 658 21.05 19.29 12.77
C ASP A 658 20.10 20.31 13.42
N TYR A 659 18.82 20.32 13.03
CA TYR A 659 17.84 21.18 13.65
C TYR A 659 17.53 20.76 15.09
N SER A 660 17.66 21.69 16.02
CA SER A 660 17.28 21.45 17.41
C SER A 660 15.76 21.48 17.57
N GLN A 661 15.15 20.32 17.76
CA GLN A 661 13.73 20.16 18.13
C GLN A 661 12.74 20.80 17.12
N ILE A 662 12.97 20.68 15.81
CA ILE A 662 12.20 21.40 14.80
C ILE A 662 10.68 21.16 14.92
N GLU A 663 10.23 19.92 15.13
CA GLU A 663 8.79 19.60 15.21
C GLU A 663 8.12 20.28 16.41
N LEU A 664 8.80 20.39 17.54
CA LEU A 664 8.27 21.10 18.72
C LEU A 664 8.26 22.62 18.53
N ARG A 665 9.24 23.19 17.84
CA ARG A 665 9.26 24.62 17.47
C ARG A 665 8.16 24.95 16.46
N VAL A 666 7.89 24.05 15.53
CA VAL A 666 6.75 24.13 14.61
C VAL A 666 5.43 24.07 15.39
N LEU A 667 5.28 23.12 16.33
CA LEU A 667 4.10 23.01 17.18
C LEU A 667 3.87 24.29 17.99
N ALA A 668 4.91 24.83 18.64
CA ALA A 668 4.84 26.07 19.40
C ALA A 668 4.35 27.23 18.52
N SER A 669 4.92 27.38 17.34
CA SER A 669 4.59 28.45 16.41
C SER A 669 3.18 28.32 15.84
N MET A 670 2.78 27.12 15.40
CA MET A 670 1.45 26.88 14.80
C MET A 670 0.32 26.96 15.82
N SER A 671 0.55 26.50 17.08
CA SER A 671 -0.44 26.58 18.15
C SER A 671 -0.59 28.01 18.71
N GLY A 672 0.44 28.82 18.58
CA GLY A 672 0.48 30.16 19.17
C GLY A 672 0.48 30.17 20.71
N ASP A 673 0.87 29.07 21.37
CA ASP A 673 0.90 28.97 22.81
C ASP A 673 2.03 29.85 23.40
N GLU A 674 1.65 30.93 24.03
CA GLU A 674 2.60 31.95 24.53
C GLU A 674 3.59 31.36 25.53
N ARG A 675 3.16 30.42 26.39
CA ARG A 675 4.04 29.81 27.39
C ARG A 675 5.08 28.92 26.72
N LEU A 676 4.65 28.15 25.71
CA LEU A 676 5.56 27.28 24.98
C LEU A 676 6.53 28.11 24.10
N ILE A 677 6.06 29.17 23.47
CA ILE A 677 6.90 30.13 22.72
C ILE A 677 7.93 30.79 23.64
N GLU A 678 7.53 31.26 24.83
CA GLU A 678 8.45 31.91 25.77
C GLU A 678 9.48 30.93 26.33
N ALA A 679 9.10 29.66 26.55
CA ALA A 679 10.03 28.61 26.95
C ALA A 679 11.18 28.46 25.95
N TYR A 680 10.90 28.57 24.66
CA TYR A 680 11.94 28.55 23.62
C TYR A 680 12.75 29.83 23.56
N ARG A 681 12.14 31.00 23.72
CA ARG A 681 12.82 32.31 23.70
C ARG A 681 13.81 32.47 24.84
N SER A 682 13.55 31.83 25.97
CA SER A 682 14.46 31.82 27.12
C SER A 682 15.72 30.97 26.93
N HIS A 683 15.88 30.28 25.78
CA HIS A 683 16.98 29.34 25.49
C HIS A 683 17.21 28.28 26.60
N ALA A 684 16.18 27.97 27.38
CA ALA A 684 16.25 26.92 28.39
C ALA A 684 16.02 25.53 27.79
N ASP A 685 16.47 24.49 28.48
CA ASP A 685 16.15 23.11 28.12
C ASP A 685 14.63 22.89 28.14
N ILE A 686 14.01 22.81 26.97
CA ILE A 686 12.56 22.71 26.79
C ILE A 686 11.95 21.53 27.58
N HIS A 687 12.65 20.39 27.62
CA HIS A 687 12.14 19.23 28.35
C HIS A 687 12.21 19.43 29.86
N ARG A 688 13.26 20.10 30.36
CA ARG A 688 13.37 20.47 31.76
C ARG A 688 12.37 21.58 32.13
N THR A 689 12.16 22.55 31.26
CA THR A 689 11.14 23.60 31.39
C THR A 689 9.74 22.99 31.44
N THR A 690 9.41 22.09 30.49
CA THR A 690 8.14 21.38 30.51
C THR A 690 7.96 20.56 31.78
N ALA A 691 8.99 19.82 32.22
CA ALA A 691 8.93 19.10 33.50
C ALA A 691 8.67 20.00 34.69
N SER A 692 9.38 21.14 34.77
CA SER A 692 9.19 22.14 35.84
C SER A 692 7.74 22.66 35.86
N GLN A 693 7.22 23.05 34.74
CA GLN A 693 5.87 23.61 34.60
C GLN A 693 4.77 22.57 34.81
N VAL A 694 4.90 21.37 34.22
CA VAL A 694 3.91 20.30 34.32
C VAL A 694 3.85 19.68 35.71
N PHE A 695 5.00 19.48 36.36
CA PHE A 695 5.06 18.87 37.69
C PHE A 695 5.09 19.90 38.82
N HIS A 696 5.05 21.20 38.49
CA HIS A 696 5.11 22.30 39.46
C HIS A 696 6.34 22.22 40.39
N ILE A 697 7.51 21.93 39.80
CA ILE A 697 8.79 21.80 40.52
C ILE A 697 9.72 22.92 40.04
N PRO A 698 10.54 23.52 40.91
CA PRO A 698 11.57 24.49 40.50
C PRO A 698 12.48 23.88 39.41
N PHE A 699 12.87 24.67 38.42
CA PHE A 699 13.66 24.23 37.27
C PHE A 699 14.95 23.50 37.69
N GLU A 700 15.62 23.96 38.70
CA GLU A 700 16.87 23.39 39.23
C GLU A 700 16.67 22.07 39.95
N GLU A 701 15.45 21.79 40.46
CA GLU A 701 15.10 20.58 41.19
C GLU A 701 14.56 19.47 40.26
N VAL A 702 14.40 19.75 38.97
CA VAL A 702 13.94 18.76 38.00
C VAL A 702 14.98 17.64 37.86
N THR A 703 14.57 16.41 38.18
CA THR A 703 15.42 15.22 38.04
C THR A 703 15.54 14.77 36.58
N ASP A 704 16.59 14.02 36.28
CA ASP A 704 16.80 13.44 34.93
C ASP A 704 15.64 12.50 34.51
N LEU A 705 15.01 11.81 35.47
CA LEU A 705 13.83 10.99 35.21
C LEU A 705 12.63 11.85 34.78
N GLN A 706 12.36 12.94 35.50
CA GLN A 706 11.28 13.86 35.16
C GLN A 706 11.51 14.56 33.81
N ARG A 707 12.74 14.98 33.54
CA ARG A 707 13.14 15.52 32.26
C ARG A 707 12.90 14.51 31.11
N ARG A 708 13.28 13.24 31.32
CA ARG A 708 13.06 12.16 30.35
C ARG A 708 11.57 11.91 30.15
N ASN A 709 10.77 11.91 31.21
CA ASN A 709 9.32 11.74 31.12
C ASN A 709 8.67 12.90 30.34
N ALA A 710 9.07 14.15 30.63
CA ALA A 710 8.62 15.32 29.90
C ALA A 710 9.02 15.26 28.41
N LYS A 711 10.22 14.77 28.12
CA LYS A 711 10.66 14.53 26.74
C LYS A 711 9.72 13.56 26.01
N ALA A 712 9.36 12.44 26.63
CA ALA A 712 8.44 11.48 26.04
C ALA A 712 7.03 12.07 25.86
N VAL A 713 6.56 12.88 26.79
CA VAL A 713 5.27 13.60 26.66
C VAL A 713 5.33 14.62 25.52
N ASN A 714 6.35 15.46 25.46
CA ASN A 714 6.52 16.48 24.41
C ASN A 714 6.45 15.85 23.01
N PHE A 715 7.23 14.81 22.77
CA PHE A 715 7.20 14.10 21.46
C PHE A 715 5.89 13.33 21.27
N GLY A 716 5.40 12.69 22.35
CA GLY A 716 4.15 11.96 22.32
C GLY A 716 2.97 12.82 21.87
N ILE A 717 2.90 14.07 22.32
CA ILE A 717 1.85 15.02 21.92
C ILE A 717 1.91 15.31 20.41
N VAL A 718 3.11 15.53 19.86
CA VAL A 718 3.31 15.74 18.40
C VAL A 718 2.82 14.54 17.61
N TYR A 719 3.04 13.33 18.12
CA TYR A 719 2.64 12.08 17.46
C TYR A 719 1.21 11.60 17.80
N GLY A 720 0.46 12.38 18.59
CA GLY A 720 -0.90 12.02 18.99
C GLY A 720 -0.96 10.79 19.91
N ILE A 721 0.00 10.67 20.84
CA ILE A 721 0.12 9.52 21.73
C ILE A 721 -1.10 9.37 22.62
N SER A 722 -1.57 8.14 22.82
CA SER A 722 -2.60 7.82 23.81
C SER A 722 -2.00 7.57 25.20
N SER A 723 -2.82 7.68 26.25
CA SER A 723 -2.40 7.30 27.61
C SER A 723 -1.90 5.86 27.70
N PHE A 724 -2.39 4.97 26.83
CA PHE A 724 -1.88 3.60 26.71
C PHE A 724 -0.46 3.57 26.13
N GLY A 725 -0.23 4.25 25.00
CA GLY A 725 1.11 4.33 24.39
C GLY A 725 2.14 4.93 25.35
N LEU A 726 1.80 6.06 25.97
CA LEU A 726 2.69 6.73 26.93
C LEU A 726 2.98 5.86 28.17
N SER A 727 2.00 5.07 28.62
CA SER A 727 2.22 4.16 29.76
C SER A 727 3.20 3.03 29.43
N GLU A 728 3.16 2.51 28.22
CA GLU A 728 4.13 1.50 27.74
C GLU A 728 5.53 2.12 27.60
N ASP A 729 5.64 3.32 26.96
CA ASP A 729 6.93 3.99 26.73
C ASP A 729 7.67 4.37 28.02
N LEU A 730 6.93 4.79 29.03
CA LEU A 730 7.50 5.22 30.33
C LEU A 730 7.50 4.10 31.37
N SER A 731 6.90 2.94 31.09
CA SER A 731 6.71 1.85 32.06
C SER A 731 5.99 2.31 33.34
N ILE A 732 4.95 3.15 33.20
CA ILE A 732 4.09 3.67 34.26
C ILE A 732 2.66 3.19 34.09
N SER A 733 1.83 3.43 35.11
CA SER A 733 0.40 3.09 35.00
C SER A 733 -0.31 3.98 33.97
N ARG A 734 -1.34 3.43 33.32
CA ARG A 734 -2.17 4.18 32.37
C ARG A 734 -2.82 5.43 32.99
N LYS A 735 -3.11 5.39 34.31
CA LYS A 735 -3.66 6.51 35.07
C LYS A 735 -2.65 7.65 35.21
N GLU A 736 -1.40 7.31 35.52
CA GLU A 736 -0.30 8.29 35.59
C GLU A 736 -0.01 8.89 34.21
N ALA A 737 0.03 8.08 33.16
CA ALA A 737 0.22 8.57 31.81
C ALA A 737 -0.90 9.53 31.38
N ALA A 738 -2.16 9.22 31.71
CA ALA A 738 -3.29 10.11 31.46
C ALA A 738 -3.17 11.44 32.23
N ALA A 739 -2.75 11.38 33.51
CA ALA A 739 -2.52 12.58 34.30
C ALA A 739 -1.40 13.45 33.71
N TYR A 740 -0.32 12.87 33.19
CA TYR A 740 0.76 13.64 32.56
C TYR A 740 0.28 14.36 31.29
N ILE A 741 -0.52 13.69 30.46
CA ILE A 741 -1.11 14.32 29.25
C ILE A 741 -2.06 15.44 29.65
N GLU A 742 -2.89 15.25 30.67
CA GLU A 742 -3.83 16.26 31.14
C GLU A 742 -3.09 17.49 31.70
N GLN A 743 -2.10 17.30 32.58
CA GLN A 743 -1.26 18.37 33.10
C GLN A 743 -0.50 19.15 32.04
N TYR A 744 -0.03 18.44 31.00
CA TYR A 744 0.59 19.08 29.85
C TYR A 744 -0.39 20.04 29.14
N PHE A 745 -1.62 19.61 28.88
CA PHE A 745 -2.63 20.43 28.23
C PHE A 745 -3.20 21.55 29.12
N GLU A 746 -3.19 21.38 30.44
CA GLU A 746 -3.49 22.46 31.38
C GLU A 746 -2.38 23.52 31.36
N THR A 747 -1.13 23.11 31.22
CA THR A 747 0.03 23.99 31.12
C THR A 747 0.05 24.74 29.79
N TYR A 748 -0.27 24.03 28.68
CA TYR A 748 -0.27 24.56 27.32
C TYR A 748 -1.66 24.46 26.65
N PRO A 749 -2.64 25.26 27.06
CA PRO A 749 -4.03 25.10 26.61
C PRO A 749 -4.23 25.44 25.14
N GLN A 750 -3.41 26.32 24.55
CA GLN A 750 -3.52 26.64 23.12
C GLN A 750 -3.00 25.49 22.25
N VAL A 751 -2.03 24.71 22.72
CA VAL A 751 -1.62 23.46 22.06
C VAL A 751 -2.79 22.48 21.96
N LYS A 752 -3.57 22.31 23.06
CA LYS A 752 -4.76 21.45 23.05
C LYS A 752 -5.79 21.92 22.05
N GLN A 753 -6.11 23.21 22.06
CA GLN A 753 -7.08 23.81 21.12
C GLN A 753 -6.63 23.64 19.67
N PHE A 754 -5.35 23.83 19.40
CA PHE A 754 -4.76 23.66 18.08
C PHE A 754 -4.89 22.21 17.59
N ILE A 755 -4.48 21.23 18.39
CA ILE A 755 -4.58 19.81 18.04
C ILE A 755 -6.02 19.38 17.78
N ASP A 756 -6.97 19.81 18.63
CA ASP A 756 -8.39 19.54 18.44
C ASP A 756 -8.92 20.19 17.14
N SER A 757 -8.43 21.40 16.79
CA SER A 757 -8.79 22.06 15.54
C SER A 757 -8.28 21.32 14.32
N LEU A 758 -7.05 20.76 14.35
CA LEU A 758 -6.50 19.98 13.26
C LEU A 758 -7.37 18.76 12.92
N VAL A 759 -7.82 18.02 13.94
CA VAL A 759 -8.72 16.87 13.75
C VAL A 759 -10.08 17.32 13.21
N LYS A 760 -10.65 18.42 13.73
CA LYS A 760 -11.91 18.96 13.27
C LYS A 760 -11.85 19.43 11.83
N ASP A 761 -10.80 20.13 11.45
CA ASP A 761 -10.59 20.64 10.09
C ASP A 761 -10.33 19.50 9.11
N ALA A 762 -9.55 18.49 9.50
CA ALA A 762 -9.35 17.30 8.69
C ALA A 762 -10.66 16.51 8.48
N LYS A 763 -11.52 16.39 9.50
CA LYS A 763 -12.87 15.80 9.37
C LYS A 763 -13.76 16.59 8.42
N LYS A 764 -13.64 17.92 8.42
CA LYS A 764 -14.45 18.79 7.53
C LYS A 764 -13.96 18.74 6.08
N ASN A 765 -12.64 18.77 5.88
CA ASN A 765 -12.01 18.95 4.56
C ASN A 765 -11.65 17.60 3.89
N GLY A 766 -11.53 16.51 4.64
CA GLY A 766 -11.06 15.21 4.16
C GLY A 766 -9.52 15.08 4.12
N TYR A 767 -8.79 16.11 4.49
CA TYR A 767 -7.32 16.13 4.47
C TYR A 767 -6.74 17.01 5.58
N ALA A 768 -5.50 16.70 5.97
CA ALA A 768 -4.65 17.55 6.80
C ALA A 768 -3.78 18.45 5.91
N VAL A 769 -3.36 19.63 6.39
CA VAL A 769 -2.61 20.61 5.61
C VAL A 769 -1.45 21.17 6.42
N THR A 770 -0.26 21.34 5.79
CA THR A 770 0.92 21.96 6.38
C THR A 770 0.87 23.48 6.26
N LEU A 771 1.80 24.17 6.95
CA LEU A 771 1.97 25.62 6.84
C LEU A 771 2.22 26.09 5.39
N TYR A 772 2.83 25.26 4.57
CA TYR A 772 3.15 25.54 3.16
C TYR A 772 2.11 25.01 2.16
N GLY A 773 0.94 24.54 2.65
CA GLY A 773 -0.17 24.14 1.82
C GLY A 773 -0.12 22.69 1.34
N ARG A 774 0.86 21.88 1.76
CA ARG A 774 0.90 20.45 1.44
C ARG A 774 -0.32 19.77 2.04
N ARG A 775 -1.06 19.01 1.22
CA ARG A 775 -2.25 18.28 1.63
C ARG A 775 -1.98 16.80 1.78
N ARG A 776 -2.48 16.22 2.86
CA ARG A 776 -2.51 14.77 3.06
C ARG A 776 -3.95 14.31 3.28
N PRO A 777 -4.57 13.58 2.35
CA PRO A 777 -5.89 12.97 2.56
C PRO A 777 -5.86 12.04 3.77
N VAL A 778 -6.96 12.00 4.53
CA VAL A 778 -7.10 11.14 5.73
C VAL A 778 -8.44 10.41 5.67
N PRO A 779 -8.59 9.44 4.75
CA PRO A 779 -9.84 8.70 4.57
C PRO A 779 -10.24 7.90 5.82
N GLU A 780 -9.27 7.48 6.64
CA GLU A 780 -9.49 6.74 7.88
C GLU A 780 -10.38 7.45 8.89
N LEU A 781 -10.46 8.79 8.84
CA LEU A 781 -11.35 9.58 9.72
C LEU A 781 -12.83 9.25 9.53
N PHE A 782 -13.20 8.74 8.36
CA PHE A 782 -14.57 8.39 8.00
C PHE A 782 -14.87 6.90 8.15
N SER A 783 -13.91 6.10 8.60
CA SER A 783 -14.10 4.67 8.82
C SER A 783 -15.07 4.41 9.97
N SER A 784 -15.95 3.43 9.79
CA SER A 784 -16.78 2.90 10.86
C SER A 784 -15.98 2.14 11.93
N ASN A 785 -14.79 1.62 11.57
CA ASN A 785 -13.89 0.94 12.48
C ASN A 785 -13.20 1.94 13.43
N PHE A 786 -13.40 1.74 14.74
CA PHE A 786 -12.82 2.62 15.77
C PHE A 786 -11.28 2.70 15.69
N MET A 787 -10.59 1.59 15.44
CA MET A 787 -9.13 1.56 15.38
C MET A 787 -8.58 2.36 14.21
N GLN A 788 -9.21 2.20 13.03
CA GLN A 788 -8.87 2.99 11.83
C GLN A 788 -9.16 4.46 12.03
N ARG A 789 -10.34 4.79 12.57
CA ARG A 789 -10.69 6.19 12.86
C ARG A 789 -9.75 6.83 13.85
N SER A 790 -9.35 6.12 14.93
CA SER A 790 -8.36 6.58 15.90
C SER A 790 -6.97 6.76 15.27
N PHE A 791 -6.60 5.89 14.33
CA PHE A 791 -5.39 6.07 13.54
C PHE A 791 -5.47 7.34 12.67
N GLY A 792 -6.59 7.55 11.97
CA GLY A 792 -6.83 8.76 11.17
C GLY A 792 -6.76 10.06 12.01
N GLU A 793 -7.25 10.05 13.25
CA GLU A 793 -7.11 11.20 14.16
C GLU A 793 -5.64 11.49 14.48
N ARG A 794 -4.83 10.48 14.75
CA ARG A 794 -3.37 10.68 14.95
C ARG A 794 -2.67 11.20 13.70
N VAL A 795 -3.04 10.69 12.53
CA VAL A 795 -2.53 11.19 11.25
C VAL A 795 -2.88 12.66 11.06
N ALA A 796 -4.12 13.06 11.37
CA ALA A 796 -4.57 14.45 11.27
C ALA A 796 -3.82 15.39 12.22
N MET A 797 -3.45 14.93 13.41
CA MET A 797 -2.67 15.71 14.39
C MET A 797 -1.20 15.84 13.97
N ASN A 798 -0.58 14.75 13.54
CA ASN A 798 0.85 14.69 13.28
C ASN A 798 1.24 15.29 11.92
N SER A 799 0.47 15.02 10.85
CA SER A 799 0.86 15.36 9.48
C SER A 799 1.12 16.85 9.25
N PRO A 800 0.34 17.80 9.80
CA PRO A 800 0.63 19.22 9.64
C PRO A 800 1.96 19.64 10.26
N ILE A 801 2.31 19.09 11.42
CA ILE A 801 3.54 19.40 12.14
C ILE A 801 4.74 18.77 11.44
N GLN A 802 4.71 17.46 11.23
CA GLN A 802 5.80 16.72 10.59
C GLN A 802 6.02 17.16 9.15
N GLY A 803 4.93 17.39 8.40
CA GLY A 803 5.01 17.86 7.03
C GLY A 803 5.55 19.30 6.92
N THR A 804 5.19 20.19 7.86
CA THR A 804 5.77 21.52 7.91
C THR A 804 7.27 21.46 8.23
N ALA A 805 7.72 20.62 9.15
CA ALA A 805 9.14 20.41 9.42
C ALA A 805 9.88 19.89 8.17
N ALA A 806 9.27 18.94 7.44
CA ALA A 806 9.83 18.43 6.17
C ALA A 806 9.94 19.54 5.10
N ASP A 807 8.94 20.40 4.98
CA ASP A 807 8.96 21.53 4.04
C ASP A 807 10.06 22.54 4.41
N ILE A 808 10.26 22.84 5.70
CA ILE A 808 11.33 23.71 6.19
C ILE A 808 12.72 23.14 5.83
N ILE A 809 12.94 21.84 6.05
CA ILE A 809 14.21 21.18 5.70
C ILE A 809 14.45 21.26 4.20
N LYS A 810 13.44 21.05 3.36
CA LYS A 810 13.54 21.20 1.91
C LYS A 810 13.93 22.62 1.50
N ILE A 811 13.31 23.62 2.12
CA ILE A 811 13.65 25.03 1.88
C ILE A 811 15.11 25.33 2.29
N ALA A 812 15.55 24.81 3.44
CA ALA A 812 16.93 24.94 3.89
C ALA A 812 17.92 24.30 2.88
N MET A 813 17.63 23.06 2.41
CA MET A 813 18.43 22.38 1.40
C MET A 813 18.57 23.20 0.12
N ILE A 814 17.47 23.75 -0.39
CA ILE A 814 17.46 24.58 -1.60
C ILE A 814 18.32 25.82 -1.39
N ARG A 815 18.12 26.56 -0.29
CA ARG A 815 18.86 27.81 -0.01
C ARG A 815 20.36 27.57 0.21
N VAL A 816 20.73 26.54 0.97
CA VAL A 816 22.12 26.14 1.17
C VAL A 816 22.76 25.78 -0.17
N PHE A 817 22.11 24.94 -0.98
CA PHE A 817 22.61 24.55 -2.30
C PHE A 817 22.80 25.75 -3.23
N GLU A 818 21.81 26.63 -3.34
CA GLU A 818 21.88 27.82 -4.16
C GLU A 818 22.97 28.79 -3.68
N ARG A 819 23.15 28.92 -2.37
CA ARG A 819 24.16 29.78 -1.78
C ARG A 819 25.58 29.27 -2.05
N LEU A 820 25.82 27.95 -1.87
CA LEU A 820 27.09 27.31 -2.19
C LEU A 820 27.43 27.50 -3.69
N LYS A 821 26.46 27.33 -4.57
CA LYS A 821 26.60 27.51 -6.02
C LYS A 821 26.88 28.95 -6.38
N LYS A 822 26.11 29.89 -5.82
CA LYS A 822 26.23 31.34 -6.09
C LYS A 822 27.61 31.91 -5.68
N GLU A 823 28.12 31.42 -4.56
CA GLU A 823 29.43 31.84 -4.04
C GLU A 823 30.61 31.09 -4.70
N GLY A 824 30.29 30.12 -5.60
CA GLY A 824 31.30 29.38 -6.37
C GLY A 824 32.14 28.42 -5.52
N LEU A 825 31.57 27.90 -4.40
CA LEU A 825 32.30 27.05 -3.48
C LEU A 825 32.45 25.61 -4.02
N LYS A 826 33.54 24.97 -3.63
CA LYS A 826 33.84 23.56 -3.94
C LYS A 826 33.07 22.59 -3.04
N SER A 827 32.62 23.09 -1.88
CA SER A 827 31.87 22.34 -0.89
C SER A 827 30.50 21.93 -1.42
N LYS A 828 30.01 20.73 -1.06
CA LYS A 828 28.79 20.12 -1.60
C LYS A 828 27.89 19.58 -0.50
N LEU A 829 26.58 19.85 -0.59
CA LEU A 829 25.57 19.11 0.15
C LEU A 829 25.51 17.71 -0.41
N ILE A 830 25.75 16.68 0.43
CA ILE A 830 25.86 15.30 -0.02
C ILE A 830 24.83 14.37 0.60
N LEU A 831 24.27 14.71 1.77
CA LEU A 831 23.32 13.87 2.47
C LEU A 831 22.34 14.68 3.31
N GLN A 832 21.10 14.22 3.36
CA GLN A 832 20.08 14.68 4.28
C GLN A 832 19.57 13.48 5.07
N VAL A 833 19.55 13.55 6.40
CA VAL A 833 19.08 12.48 7.29
C VAL A 833 18.16 13.08 8.33
N HIS A 834 16.88 12.75 8.31
CA HIS A 834 15.85 13.28 9.19
C HIS A 834 15.77 14.81 9.16
N ASP A 835 16.39 15.48 10.11
CA ASP A 835 16.48 16.95 10.30
C ASP A 835 17.91 17.50 10.20
N GLU A 836 18.86 16.67 9.74
CA GLU A 836 20.26 17.06 9.54
C GLU A 836 20.64 17.21 8.08
N LEU A 837 21.59 18.12 7.79
CA LEU A 837 22.25 18.31 6.51
C LEU A 837 23.75 18.05 6.65
N LEU A 838 24.30 17.16 5.81
CA LEU A 838 25.72 16.83 5.79
C LEU A 838 26.38 17.44 4.55
N ILE A 839 27.42 18.27 4.77
CA ILE A 839 28.18 18.90 3.71
C ILE A 839 29.63 18.36 3.70
N GLU A 840 30.06 17.94 2.53
CA GLU A 840 31.48 17.67 2.28
C GLU A 840 32.18 19.01 1.98
N THR A 841 32.88 19.55 2.98
CA THR A 841 33.36 20.93 3.04
C THR A 841 34.85 21.00 2.78
N ALA A 842 35.28 21.81 1.81
CA ALA A 842 36.71 22.08 1.58
C ALA A 842 37.29 22.81 2.80
N LEU A 843 38.45 22.40 3.26
CA LEU A 843 39.06 22.94 4.49
C LEU A 843 39.26 24.46 4.44
N GLU A 844 39.54 25.01 3.25
CA GLU A 844 39.67 26.46 3.06
C GLU A 844 38.33 27.19 3.09
N GLU A 845 37.21 26.51 2.99
CA GLU A 845 35.85 27.07 2.93
C GLU A 845 35.09 26.87 4.24
N GLU A 846 35.69 26.26 5.28
CA GLU A 846 35.01 25.84 6.51
C GLU A 846 34.20 26.96 7.16
N GLU A 847 34.81 28.13 7.40
CA GLU A 847 34.11 29.26 8.01
C GLU A 847 32.98 29.81 7.17
N GLN A 848 33.15 29.81 5.84
CA GLN A 848 32.15 30.31 4.92
C GLN A 848 30.95 29.37 4.85
N VAL A 849 31.16 28.05 4.81
CA VAL A 849 30.11 27.03 4.83
C VAL A 849 29.38 27.05 6.17
N ARG A 850 30.06 27.23 7.29
CA ARG A 850 29.49 27.41 8.62
C ARG A 850 28.49 28.58 8.64
N MET A 851 28.90 29.75 8.15
CA MET A 851 28.02 30.91 8.08
C MET A 851 26.80 30.66 7.18
N ILE A 852 27.00 29.98 6.04
CA ILE A 852 25.90 29.63 5.12
C ILE A 852 24.87 28.73 5.82
N LEU A 853 25.31 27.67 6.53
CA LEU A 853 24.41 26.79 7.24
C LEU A 853 23.66 27.51 8.37
N GLU A 854 24.36 28.30 9.17
CA GLU A 854 23.76 29.10 10.24
C GLU A 854 22.73 30.09 9.69
N GLU A 855 23.01 30.81 8.63
CA GLU A 855 22.09 31.78 8.04
C GLU A 855 20.90 31.10 7.36
N GLU A 856 21.14 30.15 6.45
CA GLU A 856 20.09 29.61 5.59
C GLU A 856 19.18 28.58 6.30
N MET A 857 19.71 27.81 7.25
CA MET A 857 18.89 26.88 8.02
C MET A 857 18.06 27.61 9.09
N VAL A 858 18.66 28.53 9.85
CA VAL A 858 17.96 29.31 10.88
C VAL A 858 16.85 30.17 10.28
N HIS A 859 17.07 30.73 9.11
CA HIS A 859 16.09 31.59 8.42
C HIS A 859 15.28 30.88 7.35
N ALA A 860 15.29 29.55 7.30
CA ALA A 860 14.52 28.78 6.31
C ALA A 860 13.00 29.05 6.40
N SER A 861 12.52 29.42 7.58
CA SER A 861 11.11 29.76 7.83
C SER A 861 10.96 30.91 8.81
N SER A 862 9.89 31.68 8.67
CA SER A 862 9.51 32.73 9.62
C SER A 862 8.50 32.19 10.63
N LEU A 863 9.00 31.57 11.68
CA LEU A 863 8.20 31.03 12.79
C LEU A 863 8.14 32.00 13.97
N ALA A 864 7.16 31.85 14.85
CA ALA A 864 7.09 32.59 16.12
C ALA A 864 8.23 32.25 17.10
N VAL A 865 8.82 31.07 16.92
CA VAL A 865 10.00 30.53 17.60
C VAL A 865 11.12 30.42 16.58
N GLU A 866 12.27 31.04 16.89
CA GLU A 866 13.46 30.97 16.03
C GLU A 866 13.94 29.51 15.90
N LEU A 867 14.35 29.14 14.70
CA LEU A 867 14.98 27.83 14.46
C LEU A 867 16.42 27.87 14.99
N GLU A 868 16.86 26.79 15.57
CA GLU A 868 18.24 26.63 16.04
C GLU A 868 18.84 25.37 15.44
N ILE A 869 20.14 25.40 15.20
CA ILE A 869 20.89 24.25 14.70
C ILE A 869 22.05 23.93 15.64
N ASP A 870 22.36 22.64 15.71
CA ASP A 870 23.61 22.13 16.29
C ASP A 870 24.56 21.80 15.14
N LEU A 871 25.76 22.42 15.11
CA LEU A 871 26.72 22.30 14.03
C LEU A 871 28.01 21.67 14.52
N HIS A 872 28.42 20.60 13.86
CA HIS A 872 29.67 19.88 14.18
C HIS A 872 30.52 19.67 12.94
N VAL A 873 31.85 19.57 13.15
CA VAL A 873 32.82 19.33 12.09
C VAL A 873 33.66 18.10 12.45
N GLY A 874 33.92 17.23 11.50
CA GLY A 874 34.70 16.01 11.73
C GLY A 874 35.40 15.48 10.49
N ILE A 875 36.38 14.60 10.72
CA ILE A 875 37.11 13.91 9.64
C ILE A 875 36.41 12.64 9.19
N ASN A 876 35.30 12.31 9.79
CA ASN A 876 34.36 11.25 9.42
C ASN A 876 32.96 11.64 9.93
N TRP A 877 31.93 10.93 9.47
CA TRP A 877 30.56 11.24 9.86
C TRP A 877 30.24 10.96 11.35
N TYR A 878 31.01 10.08 12.01
CA TYR A 878 30.86 9.85 13.45
C TYR A 878 31.27 11.05 14.28
N GLU A 879 32.40 11.70 13.90
CA GLU A 879 32.91 12.86 14.60
C GLU A 879 32.13 14.15 14.29
N ALA A 880 31.57 14.22 13.09
CA ALA A 880 30.73 15.33 12.66
C ALA A 880 29.33 15.32 13.30
N LYS A 881 29.06 14.38 14.23
CA LYS A 881 27.71 14.31 14.87
C LYS A 881 27.78 14.34 16.37
#